data_ff62d03913f9e178a145d188e7054674
#
_entry.id   ff62d03913f9e178a145d188e7054674
#
_cell.length_a   1.000
_cell.length_b   1.000
_cell.length_c   1.000
_cell.angle_alpha   90.00
_cell.angle_beta   90.00
_cell.angle_gamma   90.00
#
_symmetry.space_group_name_H-M   'P 1'
#
loop_
_entity.id
_entity.type
_entity.pdbx_description
1 polymer ?
#
loop_
_entity_poly.entity_id
_entity_poly.type
_entity_poly.pdbx_seq_one_letter_code
_entity_poly.pdbx_strand_id
1 'polypeptide(L)'
;MKKQKNKNIIESVVTTVFLGLLVYAAYSLWYIFYGIQSAPDVHLYTVLAGSALGWFLVMLVQAVFKNAGWIKKLLAFLAGNAIFQGTIWSLNAKINPDALDNGIVIIKTFTVTFALSAIALLAAFILKAKNGYKALNIILAVVYFIVSCGGLFVFNLENIKAIDYKKNIRFDSISAEEMNITENEKTLCSEWYNNNFFSENGGYPFTFKIDGEEFNPDNWEKSIAPSSDSSAVYQGGKTEYLVLSNKEKALEVTVKATAFDKNATCQWTVYIKNTGKENSGVISDFYALDSSFSTGDAELYYSMGSDTAASDFSLIKKDLSFIEKKFSGSDGKPTETYLPYFNIFGESCGMILGIGWTGQWTAALSESNGTTDISVKQEYFEAYLLPGEEIRSPLVSLSFYENDNPLKGFNLFRSWITDSVYPENVTQNYYTVMEIAGPMSTRTSDEIIEILDGTSESVFKDIDGFWMDAGWYSYNEGWYDGVGNWTVDTSRYDNGISELSGYAEQKGLGHVLWYEPERVYPNTHFHNIGSQHEEWLIHTGDENIMWNLANEDAFDFYCEYLLNSLKENGVTVYRQDFNFAPLEYWQKADKEFYAGRTGICENHYITNLYRFLDYLCENIDGLIIDNCASGGKRLDLEMTYRSIPFWRSDYNCAVHYDLFEATQSQSYGISFWLPISGTALNMQSEYSARSGVTPLMLTDFFANTVPHYNLCKEQREFMADYYYPLDFGSFDKNKMLAMQYSAYDALSGTAFVYKRADVTDEEYTVKLNGLIPSQTYNVYDIDSPETVYSLSGKELMNEGLTLTLPEGEKVIILMFDAK
;
A
#
# COMPACT_ATOMS: atom_id res chain seq x y z
N MET A 1 -25.21 -55.96 32.04
CA MET A 1 -25.55 -54.57 32.38
C MET A 1 -24.34 -53.62 32.43
N LYS A 2 -23.21 -53.89 33.07
CA LYS A 2 -22.02 -53.02 33.09
C LYS A 2 -21.43 -52.79 31.71
N LYS A 3 -21.35 -53.82 30.86
CA LYS A 3 -20.85 -53.70 29.44
C LYS A 3 -21.77 -52.84 28.56
N GLN A 4 -23.11 -52.91 28.78
CA GLN A 4 -24.08 -52.12 28.03
C GLN A 4 -24.05 -50.64 28.43
N LYS A 5 -23.81 -50.35 29.72
CA LYS A 5 -23.70 -48.99 30.27
C LYS A 5 -22.45 -48.27 29.80
N ASN A 6 -21.33 -49.00 29.67
CA ASN A 6 -20.09 -48.46 29.09
C ASN A 6 -20.24 -48.20 27.60
N LYS A 7 -21.01 -49.05 26.86
CA LYS A 7 -21.28 -48.85 25.42
C LYS A 7 -22.02 -47.55 25.13
N ASN A 8 -23.08 -47.25 25.95
CA ASN A 8 -23.88 -46.04 25.79
C ASN A 8 -23.13 -44.76 26.18
N ILE A 9 -22.20 -44.81 27.15
CA ILE A 9 -21.37 -43.67 27.52
C ILE A 9 -20.42 -43.31 26.41
N ILE A 10 -19.87 -44.30 25.77
CA ILE A 10 -18.88 -44.17 24.69
C ILE A 10 -19.50 -43.66 23.38
N GLU A 11 -20.68 -44.16 23.00
CA GLU A 11 -21.45 -43.66 21.87
C GLU A 11 -21.88 -42.21 22.03
N SER A 12 -22.23 -41.78 23.22
CA SER A 12 -22.61 -40.42 23.55
C SER A 12 -21.44 -39.45 23.43
N VAL A 13 -20.24 -39.82 23.88
CA VAL A 13 -19.04 -39.02 23.84
C VAL A 13 -18.58 -38.81 22.39
N VAL A 14 -18.56 -39.85 21.53
CA VAL A 14 -18.14 -39.72 20.10
C VAL A 14 -19.14 -38.89 19.30
N THR A 15 -20.41 -38.90 19.64
CA THR A 15 -21.43 -38.08 18.95
C THR A 15 -21.39 -36.62 19.44
N THR A 16 -21.05 -36.40 20.69
CA THR A 16 -20.84 -35.06 21.27
C THR A 16 -19.61 -34.42 20.64
N VAL A 17 -18.54 -35.20 20.46
CA VAL A 17 -17.34 -34.86 19.73
C VAL A 17 -17.66 -34.42 18.30
N PHE A 18 -18.50 -35.16 17.57
CA PHE A 18 -18.83 -34.96 16.18
C PHE A 18 -19.69 -33.69 15.92
N LEU A 19 -20.68 -33.42 16.79
CA LEU A 19 -21.52 -32.23 16.69
C LEU A 19 -20.74 -30.96 17.03
N GLY A 20 -19.84 -31.02 18.01
CA GLY A 20 -18.92 -29.91 18.31
C GLY A 20 -17.97 -29.60 17.14
N LEU A 21 -17.48 -30.65 16.46
CA LEU A 21 -16.70 -30.52 15.22
C LEU A 21 -17.49 -29.82 14.11
N LEU A 22 -18.74 -30.19 13.91
CA LEU A 22 -19.59 -29.56 12.90
C LEU A 22 -19.89 -28.09 13.20
N VAL A 23 -20.20 -27.76 14.45
CA VAL A 23 -20.44 -26.37 14.88
C VAL A 23 -19.16 -25.55 14.77
N TYR A 24 -18.03 -26.11 15.15
CA TYR A 24 -16.74 -25.46 15.04
C TYR A 24 -16.33 -25.27 13.57
N ALA A 25 -16.54 -26.27 12.71
CA ALA A 25 -16.29 -26.17 11.28
C ALA A 25 -17.19 -25.12 10.60
N ALA A 26 -18.46 -25.04 10.99
CA ALA A 26 -19.37 -24.03 10.47
C ALA A 26 -18.97 -22.61 10.92
N TYR A 27 -18.62 -22.43 12.20
CA TYR A 27 -18.17 -21.16 12.75
C TYR A 27 -16.87 -20.69 12.09
N SER A 28 -15.98 -21.58 11.81
CA SER A 28 -14.69 -21.27 11.24
C SER A 28 -14.72 -21.06 9.73
N LEU A 29 -15.60 -21.76 9.01
CA LEU A 29 -15.91 -21.43 7.62
C LEU A 29 -16.50 -20.01 7.55
N TRP A 30 -17.40 -19.66 8.46
CA TRP A 30 -17.92 -18.29 8.55
C TRP A 30 -16.80 -17.29 8.83
N TYR A 31 -15.89 -17.60 9.74
CA TYR A 31 -14.75 -16.74 10.08
C TYR A 31 -13.72 -16.61 8.94
N ILE A 32 -13.50 -17.65 8.14
CA ILE A 32 -12.65 -17.63 6.95
C ILE A 32 -13.24 -16.72 5.87
N PHE A 33 -14.56 -16.71 5.71
CA PHE A 33 -15.24 -15.85 4.73
C PHE A 33 -15.33 -14.39 5.15
N TYR A 34 -15.30 -14.07 6.44
CA TYR A 34 -15.52 -12.71 6.96
C TYR A 34 -14.32 -12.10 7.71
N GLY A 35 -13.22 -12.76 7.85
CA GLY A 35 -12.14 -12.26 8.73
C GLY A 35 -10.73 -12.36 8.19
N ILE A 36 -10.19 -11.27 8.08
CA ILE A 36 -8.86 -10.64 8.22
C ILE A 36 -7.61 -11.53 8.30
N GLN A 37 -6.60 -11.04 7.61
CA GLN A 37 -5.23 -11.50 7.37
C GLN A 37 -4.33 -11.40 8.61
N SER A 38 -3.29 -12.23 8.69
CA SER A 38 -1.90 -11.91 9.02
C SER A 38 -1.07 -12.98 9.72
N ALA A 39 0.22 -12.94 9.52
CA ALA A 39 1.43 -13.45 10.17
C ALA A 39 1.77 -14.97 10.17
N PRO A 40 2.95 -15.36 9.63
CA PRO A 40 3.15 -16.69 9.03
C PRO A 40 3.99 -17.73 9.76
N ASP A 41 4.97 -17.42 10.60
CA ASP A 41 6.07 -18.38 10.88
C ASP A 41 5.85 -19.39 12.03
N VAL A 42 5.10 -19.00 13.05
CA VAL A 42 4.75 -19.89 14.19
C VAL A 42 3.68 -20.90 13.78
N HIS A 43 3.00 -20.62 12.66
CA HIS A 43 1.75 -21.28 12.28
C HIS A 43 1.95 -22.67 11.68
N LEU A 44 2.97 -22.90 10.86
CA LEU A 44 3.15 -24.18 10.17
C LEU A 44 3.37 -25.31 11.16
N TYR A 45 4.27 -25.13 12.13
CA TYR A 45 4.57 -26.16 13.14
C TYR A 45 3.43 -26.35 14.12
N THR A 46 2.76 -25.28 14.51
CA THR A 46 1.63 -25.35 15.45
C THR A 46 0.42 -25.99 14.77
N VAL A 47 0.20 -25.71 13.48
CA VAL A 47 -0.85 -26.34 12.68
C VAL A 47 -0.59 -27.82 12.45
N LEU A 48 0.64 -28.20 12.09
CA LEU A 48 1.03 -29.61 11.90
C LEU A 48 0.90 -30.39 13.21
N ALA A 49 1.41 -29.84 14.31
CA ALA A 49 1.32 -30.43 15.64
C ALA A 49 -0.15 -30.50 16.12
N GLY A 50 -0.91 -29.42 15.94
CA GLY A 50 -2.34 -29.36 16.30
C GLY A 50 -3.19 -30.32 15.49
N SER A 51 -2.95 -30.44 14.20
CA SER A 51 -3.66 -31.39 13.31
C SER A 51 -3.34 -32.84 13.68
N ALA A 52 -2.08 -33.15 13.97
CA ALA A 52 -1.67 -34.49 14.41
C ALA A 52 -2.25 -34.86 15.76
N LEU A 53 -2.30 -33.91 16.70
CA LEU A 53 -2.87 -34.11 18.04
C LEU A 53 -4.40 -34.20 17.99
N GLY A 54 -5.06 -33.37 17.16
CA GLY A 54 -6.51 -33.43 16.92
C GLY A 54 -6.93 -34.79 16.35
N TRP A 55 -6.18 -35.26 15.34
CA TRP A 55 -6.39 -36.59 14.77
C TRP A 55 -6.16 -37.71 15.79
N PHE A 56 -5.09 -37.61 16.60
CA PHE A 56 -4.81 -38.57 17.68
C PHE A 56 -5.95 -38.60 18.72
N LEU A 57 -6.50 -37.46 19.10
CA LEU A 57 -7.66 -37.36 20.01
C LEU A 57 -8.93 -38.00 19.41
N VAL A 58 -9.20 -37.78 18.12
CA VAL A 58 -10.32 -38.45 17.42
C VAL A 58 -10.12 -39.97 17.41
N MET A 59 -8.91 -40.46 17.15
CA MET A 59 -8.59 -41.89 17.18
C MET A 59 -8.68 -42.49 18.60
N LEU A 60 -8.18 -41.75 19.60
CA LEU A 60 -8.26 -42.14 21.00
C LEU A 60 -9.72 -42.22 21.48
N VAL A 61 -10.55 -41.23 21.14
CA VAL A 61 -11.98 -41.21 21.46
C VAL A 61 -12.69 -42.37 20.71
N GLN A 62 -12.39 -42.67 19.47
CA GLN A 62 -12.92 -43.83 18.74
C GLN A 62 -12.50 -45.18 19.38
N ALA A 63 -11.24 -45.27 19.81
CA ALA A 63 -10.72 -46.50 20.43
C ALA A 63 -11.28 -46.74 21.84
N VAL A 64 -11.33 -45.71 22.69
CA VAL A 64 -11.76 -45.79 24.08
C VAL A 64 -13.27 -45.88 24.16
N PHE A 65 -13.98 -45.23 23.23
CA PHE A 65 -15.44 -45.06 23.33
C PHE A 65 -16.22 -45.82 22.24
N LYS A 66 -15.76 -46.97 21.82
CA LYS A 66 -16.30 -47.79 20.73
C LYS A 66 -17.81 -48.07 20.75
N ASN A 67 -18.50 -47.91 21.91
CA ASN A 67 -19.87 -48.35 22.15
C ASN A 67 -20.82 -47.32 22.80
N ALA A 68 -20.51 -46.02 22.82
CA ALA A 68 -21.34 -44.99 23.48
C ALA A 68 -22.35 -44.33 22.54
N GLY A 69 -23.47 -43.84 23.07
CA GLY A 69 -24.49 -43.07 22.37
C GLY A 69 -23.95 -41.69 21.90
N TRP A 70 -24.53 -41.13 20.83
CA TRP A 70 -24.02 -39.98 20.11
C TRP A 70 -23.87 -38.71 20.98
N ILE A 71 -24.80 -38.44 21.92
CA ILE A 71 -24.75 -37.27 22.80
C ILE A 71 -23.53 -37.30 23.76
N LYS A 72 -23.17 -38.50 24.27
CA LYS A 72 -22.00 -38.63 25.15
C LYS A 72 -20.65 -38.54 24.41
N LYS A 73 -20.67 -38.91 23.14
CA LYS A 73 -19.50 -38.73 22.25
C LYS A 73 -19.25 -37.25 21.97
N LEU A 74 -20.31 -36.48 21.75
CA LEU A 74 -20.30 -35.05 21.56
C LEU A 74 -19.79 -34.28 22.79
N LEU A 75 -20.30 -34.62 24.02
CA LEU A 75 -19.87 -33.98 25.26
C LEU A 75 -18.40 -34.25 25.59
N ALA A 76 -17.89 -35.46 25.35
CA ALA A 76 -16.48 -35.78 25.55
C ALA A 76 -15.59 -35.08 24.55
N PHE A 77 -16.05 -34.85 23.30
CA PHE A 77 -15.33 -34.08 22.33
C PHE A 77 -15.30 -32.60 22.69
N LEU A 78 -16.43 -32.00 23.01
CA LEU A 78 -16.46 -30.60 23.43
C LEU A 78 -15.54 -30.34 24.62
N ALA A 79 -15.54 -31.24 25.61
CA ALA A 79 -14.65 -31.15 26.77
C ALA A 79 -13.16 -31.35 26.36
N GLY A 80 -12.87 -32.35 25.55
CA GLY A 80 -11.52 -32.61 25.06
C GLY A 80 -10.98 -31.47 24.14
N ASN A 81 -11.84 -30.93 23.31
CA ASN A 81 -11.51 -29.80 22.45
C ASN A 81 -11.29 -28.50 23.25
N ALA A 82 -12.14 -28.22 24.26
CA ALA A 82 -11.97 -27.06 25.15
C ALA A 82 -10.66 -27.15 25.96
N ILE A 83 -10.30 -28.33 26.47
CA ILE A 83 -9.02 -28.56 27.16
C ILE A 83 -7.85 -28.37 26.19
N PHE A 84 -7.97 -28.90 24.97
CA PHE A 84 -6.92 -28.82 23.96
C PHE A 84 -6.69 -27.39 23.47
N GLN A 85 -7.78 -26.67 23.13
CA GLN A 85 -7.75 -25.27 22.74
C GLN A 85 -7.18 -24.38 23.87
N GLY A 86 -7.66 -24.59 25.11
CA GLY A 86 -7.14 -23.88 26.28
C GLY A 86 -5.66 -24.15 26.54
N THR A 87 -5.18 -25.37 26.26
CA THR A 87 -3.75 -25.72 26.43
C THR A 87 -2.89 -25.09 25.34
N ILE A 88 -3.34 -25.13 24.07
CA ILE A 88 -2.62 -24.47 22.96
C ILE A 88 -2.60 -22.96 23.16
N TRP A 89 -3.72 -22.37 23.56
CA TRP A 89 -3.81 -20.95 23.85
C TRP A 89 -2.88 -20.54 25.00
N SER A 90 -2.82 -21.35 26.08
CA SER A 90 -1.93 -21.12 27.22
C SER A 90 -0.45 -21.31 26.87
N LEU A 91 -0.15 -22.22 25.96
CA LEU A 91 1.23 -22.43 25.47
C LEU A 91 1.65 -21.29 24.55
N ASN A 92 0.80 -20.86 23.64
CA ASN A 92 1.07 -19.71 22.76
C ASN A 92 1.23 -18.42 23.57
N ALA A 93 0.36 -18.16 24.55
CA ALA A 93 0.49 -16.99 25.41
C ALA A 93 1.78 -16.96 26.25
N LYS A 94 2.41 -18.12 26.48
CA LYS A 94 3.71 -18.22 27.18
C LYS A 94 4.92 -18.12 26.24
N ILE A 95 4.76 -18.58 24.99
CA ILE A 95 5.86 -18.59 23.98
C ILE A 95 5.90 -17.27 23.23
N ASN A 96 4.74 -16.64 23.03
CA ASN A 96 4.62 -15.36 22.38
C ASN A 96 3.47 -14.59 23.03
N PRO A 97 3.77 -13.65 23.94
CA PRO A 97 2.75 -12.83 24.63
C PRO A 97 1.85 -12.04 23.66
N ASP A 98 2.36 -11.78 22.46
CA ASP A 98 1.70 -10.98 21.41
C ASP A 98 0.78 -11.84 20.52
N ALA A 99 0.53 -13.08 20.90
CA ALA A 99 -0.16 -14.11 20.11
C ALA A 99 -1.70 -13.96 20.07
N LEU A 100 -2.31 -12.87 20.50
CA LEU A 100 -3.75 -12.69 20.35
C LEU A 100 -4.16 -12.70 18.87
N ASP A 101 -3.41 -12.01 18.01
CA ASP A 101 -3.62 -12.00 16.55
C ASP A 101 -3.21 -13.33 15.89
N ASN A 102 -2.17 -13.96 16.41
CA ASN A 102 -1.73 -15.29 16.00
C ASN A 102 -2.75 -16.40 16.36
N GLY A 103 -3.52 -16.22 17.41
CA GLY A 103 -4.60 -17.16 17.81
C GLY A 103 -5.65 -17.33 16.71
N ILE A 104 -5.94 -16.30 15.97
CA ILE A 104 -6.95 -16.27 14.89
C ILE A 104 -6.53 -17.13 13.69
N VAL A 105 -5.27 -17.07 13.26
CA VAL A 105 -4.77 -17.87 12.13
C VAL A 105 -4.64 -19.34 12.52
N ILE A 106 -4.20 -19.63 13.75
CA ILE A 106 -4.21 -21.00 14.31
C ILE A 106 -5.62 -21.55 14.29
N ILE A 107 -6.62 -20.78 14.72
CA ILE A 107 -8.02 -21.14 14.67
C ILE A 107 -8.47 -21.40 13.23
N LYS A 108 -8.16 -20.53 12.27
CA LYS A 108 -8.54 -20.70 10.85
C LYS A 108 -8.02 -22.01 10.25
N THR A 109 -6.72 -22.29 10.41
CA THR A 109 -6.09 -23.47 9.78
C THR A 109 -6.50 -24.76 10.47
N PHE A 110 -6.64 -24.71 11.81
CA PHE A 110 -7.16 -25.84 12.58
C PHE A 110 -8.57 -26.22 12.15
N THR A 111 -9.36 -25.25 11.77
CA THR A 111 -10.74 -25.40 11.36
C THR A 111 -10.92 -26.08 10.02
N VAL A 112 -10.16 -25.69 9.00
CA VAL A 112 -10.23 -26.34 7.68
C VAL A 112 -9.84 -27.81 7.81
N THR A 113 -8.77 -28.09 8.52
CA THR A 113 -8.30 -29.47 8.77
C THR A 113 -9.35 -30.28 9.54
N PHE A 114 -10.04 -29.64 10.44
CA PHE A 114 -11.07 -30.26 11.27
C PHE A 114 -12.41 -30.45 10.55
N ALA A 115 -12.80 -29.52 9.66
CA ALA A 115 -13.97 -29.65 8.81
C ALA A 115 -13.81 -30.82 7.81
N LEU A 116 -12.63 -30.97 7.24
CA LEU A 116 -12.30 -32.10 6.35
C LEU A 116 -12.32 -33.43 7.11
N SER A 117 -11.87 -33.47 8.37
CA SER A 117 -11.95 -34.64 9.24
C SER A 117 -13.40 -35.02 9.55
N ALA A 118 -14.26 -34.03 9.80
CA ALA A 118 -15.67 -34.25 10.10
C ALA A 118 -16.42 -34.80 8.88
N ILE A 119 -16.10 -34.28 7.67
CA ILE A 119 -16.68 -34.79 6.41
C ILE A 119 -16.22 -36.22 6.14
N ALA A 120 -14.97 -36.56 6.35
CA ALA A 120 -14.45 -37.91 6.17
C ALA A 120 -15.05 -38.91 7.17
N LEU A 121 -15.25 -38.49 8.43
CA LEU A 121 -15.93 -39.29 9.48
C LEU A 121 -17.42 -39.47 9.18
N LEU A 122 -18.09 -38.44 8.65
CA LEU A 122 -19.48 -38.51 8.23
C LEU A 122 -19.66 -39.48 7.03
N ALA A 123 -18.78 -39.42 6.06
CA ALA A 123 -18.77 -40.35 4.93
C ALA A 123 -18.54 -41.78 5.41
N ALA A 124 -17.62 -42.02 6.35
CA ALA A 124 -17.39 -43.36 6.93
C ALA A 124 -18.58 -43.87 7.76
N PHE A 125 -19.36 -42.96 8.37
CA PHE A 125 -20.55 -43.27 9.14
C PHE A 125 -21.75 -43.60 8.24
N ILE A 126 -21.92 -42.87 7.12
CA ILE A 126 -22.99 -43.07 6.13
C ILE A 126 -22.78 -44.37 5.35
N LEU A 127 -21.55 -44.75 5.04
CA LEU A 127 -21.21 -45.89 4.24
C LEU A 127 -21.36 -47.27 4.90
N LYS A 128 -21.75 -47.40 6.18
CA LYS A 128 -22.17 -48.60 6.96
C LYS A 128 -21.81 -49.97 6.34
N ALA A 129 -20.56 -50.19 5.95
CA ALA A 129 -20.15 -51.45 5.33
C ALA A 129 -19.69 -52.46 6.38
N LYS A 130 -20.31 -53.63 6.42
CA LYS A 130 -20.25 -54.64 7.51
C LYS A 130 -18.90 -55.40 7.63
N ASN A 131 -18.04 -55.49 6.63
CA ASN A 131 -16.82 -56.29 6.67
C ASN A 131 -15.57 -55.69 6.00
N GLY A 132 -15.57 -54.48 5.54
CA GLY A 132 -14.42 -53.79 4.92
C GLY A 132 -13.76 -52.66 5.78
N TYR A 133 -14.15 -52.55 7.04
CA TYR A 133 -13.92 -51.39 7.86
C TYR A 133 -12.43 -50.99 8.07
N LYS A 134 -11.53 -52.00 8.12
CA LYS A 134 -10.10 -51.68 8.36
C LYS A 134 -9.43 -51.11 7.11
N ALA A 135 -9.73 -51.66 5.92
CA ALA A 135 -9.16 -51.16 4.67
C ALA A 135 -9.76 -49.79 4.29
N LEU A 136 -11.08 -49.62 4.46
CA LEU A 136 -11.74 -48.34 4.22
C LEU A 136 -11.27 -47.22 5.18
N ASN A 137 -11.09 -47.55 6.46
CA ASN A 137 -10.54 -46.57 7.43
C ASN A 137 -9.08 -46.18 7.12
N ILE A 138 -8.28 -47.11 6.62
CA ILE A 138 -6.89 -46.79 6.20
C ILE A 138 -6.91 -45.92 4.95
N ILE A 139 -7.76 -46.26 3.94
CA ILE A 139 -7.91 -45.46 2.72
C ILE A 139 -8.40 -44.03 3.06
N LEU A 140 -9.42 -43.91 3.89
CA LEU A 140 -9.94 -42.61 4.32
C LEU A 140 -8.92 -41.83 5.15
N ALA A 141 -8.12 -42.48 6.01
CA ALA A 141 -7.04 -41.83 6.75
C ALA A 141 -5.93 -41.34 5.80
N VAL A 142 -5.59 -42.11 4.79
CA VAL A 142 -4.59 -41.73 3.76
C VAL A 142 -5.12 -40.57 2.87
N VAL A 143 -6.37 -40.67 2.40
CA VAL A 143 -7.00 -39.60 1.64
C VAL A 143 -7.14 -38.34 2.49
N TYR A 144 -7.50 -38.46 3.74
CA TYR A 144 -7.56 -37.34 4.68
C TYR A 144 -6.18 -36.73 4.87
N PHE A 145 -5.14 -37.54 5.07
CA PHE A 145 -3.75 -37.05 5.20
C PHE A 145 -3.31 -36.31 3.94
N ILE A 146 -3.56 -36.86 2.77
CA ILE A 146 -3.21 -36.21 1.48
C ILE A 146 -3.98 -34.92 1.26
N VAL A 147 -5.29 -34.89 1.54
CA VAL A 147 -6.14 -33.69 1.40
C VAL A 147 -5.79 -32.63 2.44
N SER A 148 -5.47 -33.06 3.68
CA SER A 148 -5.03 -32.12 4.72
C SER A 148 -3.65 -31.56 4.42
N CYS A 149 -2.70 -32.36 3.96
CA CYS A 149 -1.37 -31.88 3.53
C CYS A 149 -1.48 -31.04 2.25
N GLY A 150 -2.32 -31.43 1.29
CA GLY A 150 -2.56 -30.66 0.07
C GLY A 150 -3.31 -29.35 0.36
N GLY A 151 -4.30 -29.37 1.22
CA GLY A 151 -5.00 -28.16 1.68
C GLY A 151 -4.09 -27.21 2.44
N LEU A 152 -3.25 -27.75 3.33
CA LEU A 152 -2.20 -27.00 4.03
C LEU A 152 -1.17 -26.43 3.05
N PHE A 153 -0.80 -27.19 2.03
CA PHE A 153 0.15 -26.70 1.02
C PHE A 153 -0.46 -25.58 0.16
N VAL A 154 -1.70 -25.70 -0.28
CA VAL A 154 -2.40 -24.66 -1.05
C VAL A 154 -2.68 -23.43 -0.17
N PHE A 155 -3.09 -23.60 1.08
CA PHE A 155 -3.30 -22.49 2.03
C PHE A 155 -1.99 -21.80 2.41
N ASN A 156 -0.89 -22.54 2.53
CA ASN A 156 0.41 -21.98 2.82
C ASN A 156 1.10 -21.39 1.59
N LEU A 157 0.66 -21.67 0.36
CA LEU A 157 1.16 -20.97 -0.82
C LEU A 157 0.87 -19.45 -0.75
N GLU A 158 -0.26 -19.04 -0.19
CA GLU A 158 -0.53 -17.63 0.09
C GLU A 158 0.25 -17.11 1.30
N ASN A 159 0.44 -17.93 2.32
CA ASN A 159 1.24 -17.58 3.50
C ASN A 159 2.76 -17.67 3.25
N ILE A 160 3.22 -18.49 2.29
CA ILE A 160 4.61 -18.47 1.81
C ILE A 160 4.94 -17.12 1.16
N LYS A 161 3.97 -16.46 0.51
CA LYS A 161 4.14 -15.08 0.04
C LYS A 161 4.44 -14.10 1.20
N ALA A 162 3.86 -14.32 2.37
CA ALA A 162 4.07 -13.47 3.55
C ALA A 162 5.40 -13.76 4.29
N ILE A 163 6.06 -14.89 4.04
CA ILE A 163 7.39 -15.20 4.62
C ILE A 163 8.52 -14.44 3.92
N ASP A 164 8.31 -14.03 2.67
CA ASP A 164 9.37 -13.42 1.87
C ASP A 164 9.78 -12.02 2.34
N TYR A 165 8.87 -11.24 2.96
CA TYR A 165 9.25 -9.93 3.52
C TYR A 165 10.19 -10.06 4.74
N LYS A 166 10.28 -11.24 5.36
CA LYS A 166 11.23 -11.52 6.46
C LYS A 166 12.62 -11.97 5.98
N LYS A 167 12.80 -12.17 4.67
CA LYS A 167 14.11 -12.43 4.13
C LYS A 167 14.95 -11.16 4.23
N ASN A 168 16.09 -11.30 4.91
CA ASN A 168 17.06 -10.22 4.99
C ASN A 168 17.60 -9.92 3.60
N ILE A 169 17.22 -8.78 3.03
CA ILE A 169 17.76 -8.28 1.77
C ILE A 169 18.97 -7.43 2.09
N ARG A 170 20.12 -7.82 1.59
CA ARG A 170 21.35 -7.02 1.65
C ARG A 170 21.64 -6.45 0.29
N PHE A 171 22.13 -5.24 0.29
CA PHE A 171 22.66 -4.57 -0.89
C PHE A 171 24.18 -4.43 -0.73
N ASP A 172 24.88 -4.59 -1.83
CA ASP A 172 26.29 -4.28 -1.88
C ASP A 172 26.49 -2.76 -1.81
N SER A 173 27.66 -2.34 -1.38
CA SER A 173 28.02 -0.92 -1.36
C SER A 173 28.13 -0.38 -2.78
N ILE A 174 27.65 0.86 -2.98
CA ILE A 174 27.77 1.59 -4.22
C ILE A 174 28.42 2.95 -3.94
N SER A 175 29.32 3.42 -4.79
CA SER A 175 29.96 4.73 -4.66
C SER A 175 29.11 5.83 -5.28
N ALA A 176 29.36 7.09 -4.90
CA ALA A 176 28.74 8.24 -5.53
C ALA A 176 28.97 8.31 -7.04
N GLU A 177 30.14 7.87 -7.53
CA GLU A 177 30.48 7.86 -8.95
C GLU A 177 29.61 6.86 -9.72
N GLU A 178 29.35 5.68 -9.13
CA GLU A 178 28.49 4.63 -9.73
C GLU A 178 27.01 5.02 -9.74
N MET A 179 26.59 5.93 -8.86
CA MET A 179 25.23 6.47 -8.83
C MET A 179 24.90 7.41 -9.97
N ASN A 180 25.92 8.01 -10.62
CA ASN A 180 25.69 8.95 -11.72
C ASN A 180 25.01 8.27 -12.90
N ILE A 181 24.06 9.00 -13.52
CA ILE A 181 23.42 8.57 -14.77
C ILE A 181 24.42 8.65 -15.90
N THR A 182 24.61 7.56 -16.62
CA THR A 182 25.51 7.47 -17.75
C THR A 182 24.83 7.91 -19.05
N GLU A 183 25.60 8.33 -20.03
CA GLU A 183 25.09 8.60 -21.39
C GLU A 183 24.54 7.33 -22.07
N ASN A 184 25.01 6.15 -21.64
CA ASN A 184 24.52 4.87 -22.16
C ASN A 184 23.09 4.59 -21.64
N GLU A 185 22.81 4.86 -20.36
CA GLU A 185 21.47 4.74 -19.78
C GLU A 185 20.47 5.69 -20.46
N LYS A 186 20.86 6.93 -20.71
CA LYS A 186 20.05 7.89 -21.47
C LYS A 186 19.78 7.42 -22.89
N THR A 187 20.81 6.88 -23.55
CA THR A 187 20.70 6.32 -24.88
C THR A 187 19.75 5.12 -24.90
N LEU A 188 19.90 4.20 -23.97
CA LEU A 188 19.02 3.03 -23.84
C LEU A 188 17.56 3.44 -23.69
N CYS A 189 17.27 4.40 -22.81
CA CYS A 189 15.92 4.93 -22.63
C CYS A 189 15.39 5.61 -23.91
N SER A 190 16.19 6.50 -24.53
CA SER A 190 15.76 7.25 -25.71
C SER A 190 15.58 6.35 -26.93
N GLU A 191 16.43 5.34 -27.12
CA GLU A 191 16.27 4.34 -28.17
C GLU A 191 15.02 3.50 -27.97
N TRP A 192 14.78 3.01 -26.74
CA TRP A 192 13.57 2.26 -26.43
C TRP A 192 12.32 3.10 -26.71
N TYR A 193 12.29 4.36 -26.21
CA TYR A 193 11.19 5.29 -26.39
C TYR A 193 10.92 5.57 -27.88
N ASN A 194 11.94 5.91 -28.66
CA ASN A 194 11.78 6.20 -30.08
C ASN A 194 11.37 4.97 -30.89
N ASN A 195 11.95 3.81 -30.59
CA ASN A 195 11.65 2.58 -31.31
C ASN A 195 10.22 2.11 -31.07
N ASN A 196 9.69 2.31 -29.86
CA ASN A 196 8.36 1.84 -29.50
C ASN A 196 7.23 2.82 -29.84
N PHE A 197 7.49 4.12 -29.96
CA PHE A 197 6.42 5.08 -30.26
C PHE A 197 6.58 5.78 -31.62
N PHE A 198 7.79 6.07 -32.06
CA PHE A 198 8.00 7.03 -33.14
C PHE A 198 8.70 6.47 -34.38
N SER A 199 9.28 5.27 -34.32
CA SER A 199 9.88 4.63 -35.51
C SER A 199 8.82 4.25 -36.56
N GLU A 200 9.21 4.19 -37.83
CA GLU A 200 8.27 3.80 -38.92
C GLU A 200 7.78 2.34 -38.76
N ASN A 201 8.61 1.47 -38.20
CA ASN A 201 8.31 0.04 -38.01
C ASN A 201 8.17 -0.34 -36.55
N GLY A 202 7.82 0.61 -35.67
CA GLY A 202 7.77 0.40 -34.23
C GLY A 202 6.68 -0.58 -33.82
N GLY A 203 7.05 -1.57 -33.03
CA GLY A 203 6.09 -2.37 -32.32
C GLY A 203 5.70 -1.60 -31.05
N TYR A 204 4.47 -1.13 -30.99
CA TYR A 204 3.99 -0.37 -29.83
C TYR A 204 4.00 -1.23 -28.55
N PRO A 205 4.30 -0.63 -27.38
CA PRO A 205 4.36 -1.38 -26.12
C PRO A 205 2.98 -1.61 -25.51
N PHE A 206 1.93 -1.19 -26.19
CA PHE A 206 0.54 -1.37 -25.78
C PHE A 206 -0.22 -2.21 -26.80
N THR A 207 -1.30 -2.86 -26.36
CA THR A 207 -2.20 -3.62 -27.23
C THR A 207 -3.61 -3.63 -26.70
N PHE A 208 -4.56 -3.99 -27.56
CA PHE A 208 -5.98 -4.22 -27.22
C PHE A 208 -6.65 -5.06 -28.30
N LYS A 209 -7.87 -5.51 -28.03
CA LYS A 209 -8.71 -6.21 -29.01
C LYS A 209 -9.92 -5.37 -29.35
N ILE A 210 -10.41 -5.51 -30.58
CA ILE A 210 -11.68 -4.97 -31.06
C ILE A 210 -12.54 -6.13 -31.54
N ASP A 211 -13.67 -6.40 -30.90
CA ASP A 211 -14.54 -7.56 -31.18
C ASP A 211 -13.78 -8.90 -31.15
N GLY A 212 -12.78 -9.00 -30.27
CA GLY A 212 -11.89 -10.16 -30.13
C GLY A 212 -10.74 -10.24 -31.13
N GLU A 213 -10.65 -9.33 -32.10
CA GLU A 213 -9.53 -9.23 -33.05
C GLU A 213 -8.40 -8.41 -32.44
N GLU A 214 -7.18 -8.91 -32.50
CA GLU A 214 -5.98 -8.21 -32.02
C GLU A 214 -5.75 -6.87 -32.78
N PHE A 215 -5.31 -5.86 -32.04
CA PHE A 215 -4.86 -4.61 -32.61
C PHE A 215 -3.71 -4.85 -33.58
N ASN A 216 -3.88 -4.40 -34.85
CA ASN A 216 -2.85 -4.45 -35.87
C ASN A 216 -2.56 -3.03 -36.36
N PRO A 217 -1.41 -2.43 -35.97
CA PRO A 217 -1.07 -1.06 -36.33
C PRO A 217 -0.96 -0.78 -37.83
N ASP A 218 -0.68 -1.78 -38.65
CA ASP A 218 -0.57 -1.63 -40.12
C ASP A 218 -1.87 -1.14 -40.78
N ASN A 219 -2.99 -1.30 -40.10
CA ASN A 219 -4.32 -0.88 -40.57
C ASN A 219 -4.71 0.54 -40.11
N TRP A 220 -3.81 1.28 -39.48
CA TRP A 220 -4.05 2.59 -38.91
C TRP A 220 -3.21 3.69 -39.53
N GLU A 221 -3.82 4.84 -39.82
CA GLU A 221 -3.10 6.03 -40.27
C GLU A 221 -2.34 6.65 -39.09
N LYS A 222 -1.01 6.78 -39.19
CA LYS A 222 -0.13 7.32 -38.16
C LYS A 222 0.13 8.80 -38.37
N SER A 223 0.03 9.58 -37.28
CA SER A 223 0.53 10.95 -37.23
C SER A 223 1.23 11.22 -35.90
N ILE A 224 2.16 12.17 -35.89
CA ILE A 224 2.88 12.61 -34.69
C ILE A 224 2.65 14.10 -34.54
N ALA A 225 2.20 14.52 -33.37
CA ALA A 225 2.00 15.92 -33.03
C ALA A 225 2.91 16.29 -31.84
N PRO A 226 3.67 17.40 -31.92
CA PRO A 226 4.34 17.95 -30.75
C PRO A 226 3.27 18.44 -29.76
N SER A 227 3.58 18.41 -28.47
CA SER A 227 2.69 18.98 -27.46
C SER A 227 2.47 20.47 -27.77
N SER A 228 1.22 20.84 -27.99
CA SER A 228 0.80 22.25 -28.01
C SER A 228 0.41 22.73 -26.61
N ASP A 229 0.43 21.82 -25.64
CA ASP A 229 -0.03 22.05 -24.29
C ASP A 229 1.10 22.65 -23.45
N SER A 230 1.00 23.94 -23.16
CA SER A 230 1.91 24.67 -22.29
C SER A 230 1.68 24.35 -20.81
N SER A 231 0.59 23.69 -20.47
CA SER A 231 0.36 23.11 -19.16
C SER A 231 1.11 21.78 -19.05
N ALA A 232 2.42 21.80 -19.16
CA ALA A 232 3.26 20.62 -18.96
C ALA A 232 3.11 20.17 -17.50
N VAL A 233 2.20 19.26 -17.28
CA VAL A 233 2.01 18.55 -16.00
C VAL A 233 3.28 17.84 -15.56
N TYR A 234 4.26 17.71 -16.47
CA TYR A 234 5.48 16.93 -16.24
C TYR A 234 6.72 17.84 -16.33
N GLN A 235 7.23 18.21 -15.17
CA GLN A 235 8.45 19.03 -15.06
C GLN A 235 9.65 18.31 -15.69
N GLY A 236 10.38 19.02 -16.57
CA GLY A 236 11.61 18.51 -17.17
C GLY A 236 11.44 17.42 -18.23
N GLY A 237 10.20 17.03 -18.56
CA GLY A 237 9.89 16.06 -19.59
C GLY A 237 9.57 16.67 -20.96
N LYS A 238 9.90 15.96 -22.03
CA LYS A 238 9.47 16.28 -23.40
C LYS A 238 8.31 15.39 -23.76
N THR A 239 7.12 15.97 -23.91
CA THR A 239 5.89 15.24 -24.26
C THR A 239 5.63 15.31 -25.77
N GLU A 240 5.31 14.18 -26.38
CA GLU A 240 4.92 14.04 -27.79
C GLU A 240 3.64 13.17 -27.84
N TYR A 241 2.82 13.43 -28.87
CA TYR A 241 1.60 12.67 -29.10
C TYR A 241 1.73 11.81 -30.35
N LEU A 242 1.56 10.50 -30.20
CA LEU A 242 1.34 9.59 -31.32
C LEU A 242 -0.17 9.41 -31.50
N VAL A 243 -0.68 9.67 -32.69
CA VAL A 243 -2.09 9.49 -33.03
C VAL A 243 -2.22 8.44 -34.12
N LEU A 244 -3.01 7.41 -33.85
CA LEU A 244 -3.36 6.34 -34.78
C LEU A 244 -4.83 6.41 -35.06
N SER A 245 -5.24 6.57 -36.33
CA SER A 245 -6.64 6.69 -36.73
C SER A 245 -7.04 5.56 -37.64
N ASN A 246 -8.17 4.90 -37.34
CA ASN A 246 -8.78 3.89 -38.20
C ASN A 246 -10.20 4.31 -38.58
N LYS A 247 -10.37 4.73 -39.84
CA LYS A 247 -11.64 5.24 -40.37
C LYS A 247 -12.71 4.14 -40.51
N GLU A 248 -12.30 2.89 -40.76
CA GLU A 248 -13.23 1.75 -40.89
C GLU A 248 -13.81 1.38 -39.53
N LYS A 249 -12.99 1.32 -38.50
CA LYS A 249 -13.42 1.04 -37.11
C LYS A 249 -14.00 2.29 -36.44
N ALA A 250 -13.83 3.46 -37.04
CA ALA A 250 -14.17 4.78 -36.47
C ALA A 250 -13.56 5.00 -35.08
N LEU A 251 -12.30 4.62 -34.93
CA LEU A 251 -11.55 4.74 -33.68
C LEU A 251 -10.28 5.58 -33.90
N GLU A 252 -9.92 6.32 -32.87
CA GLU A 252 -8.65 7.02 -32.74
C GLU A 252 -7.95 6.58 -31.45
N VAL A 253 -6.67 6.25 -31.57
CA VAL A 253 -5.80 5.94 -30.43
C VAL A 253 -4.80 7.08 -30.30
N THR A 254 -4.77 7.74 -29.15
CA THR A 254 -3.78 8.77 -28.84
C THR A 254 -2.87 8.27 -27.72
N VAL A 255 -1.57 8.27 -27.98
CA VAL A 255 -0.57 7.99 -26.95
C VAL A 255 0.06 9.31 -26.54
N LYS A 256 -0.11 9.70 -25.29
CA LYS A 256 0.62 10.79 -24.65
C LYS A 256 1.89 10.19 -24.07
N ALA A 257 3.04 10.40 -24.72
CA ALA A 257 4.33 9.85 -24.32
C ALA A 257 5.28 10.99 -23.91
N THR A 258 6.00 10.81 -22.81
CA THR A 258 6.95 11.78 -22.26
C THR A 258 8.29 11.12 -21.98
N ALA A 259 9.38 11.74 -22.45
CA ALA A 259 10.75 11.35 -22.14
C ALA A 259 11.40 12.34 -21.16
N PHE A 260 12.15 11.84 -20.20
CA PHE A 260 12.89 12.61 -19.19
C PHE A 260 14.38 12.29 -19.33
N ASP A 261 15.05 12.98 -20.23
CA ASP A 261 16.46 12.72 -20.59
C ASP A 261 17.39 12.81 -19.36
N LYS A 262 17.06 13.67 -18.38
CA LYS A 262 17.86 13.85 -17.17
C LYS A 262 17.89 12.58 -16.30
N ASN A 263 16.79 11.82 -16.29
CA ASN A 263 16.60 10.69 -15.38
C ASN A 263 16.60 9.32 -16.09
N ALA A 264 16.89 9.24 -17.38
CA ALA A 264 16.79 8.04 -18.22
C ALA A 264 15.43 7.34 -18.05
N THR A 265 14.36 8.12 -18.02
CA THR A 265 12.98 7.67 -17.74
C THR A 265 12.06 8.09 -18.89
N CYS A 266 11.11 7.24 -19.22
CA CYS A 266 9.99 7.59 -20.10
C CYS A 266 8.68 7.09 -19.49
N GLN A 267 7.58 7.75 -19.88
CA GLN A 267 6.24 7.36 -19.46
C GLN A 267 5.22 7.58 -20.54
N TRP A 268 4.08 6.90 -20.46
CA TRP A 268 2.99 7.07 -21.41
C TRP A 268 1.63 6.68 -20.84
N THR A 269 0.59 7.25 -21.47
CA THR A 269 -0.81 6.87 -21.30
C THR A 269 -1.43 6.72 -22.68
N VAL A 270 -2.24 5.69 -22.88
CA VAL A 270 -2.95 5.42 -24.12
C VAL A 270 -4.42 5.78 -23.96
N TYR A 271 -4.96 6.55 -24.89
CA TYR A 271 -6.37 6.92 -24.98
C TYR A 271 -6.97 6.27 -26.22
N ILE A 272 -8.21 5.78 -26.11
CA ILE A 272 -8.98 5.25 -27.23
C ILE A 272 -10.29 6.01 -27.31
N LYS A 273 -10.57 6.64 -28.44
CA LYS A 273 -11.77 7.43 -28.69
C LYS A 273 -12.62 6.89 -29.82
N ASN A 274 -13.92 6.84 -29.60
CA ASN A 274 -14.86 6.59 -30.68
C ASN A 274 -15.14 7.87 -31.46
N THR A 275 -14.65 7.98 -32.69
CA THR A 275 -14.85 9.12 -33.60
C THR A 275 -16.08 8.97 -34.49
N GLY A 276 -16.78 7.84 -34.37
CA GLY A 276 -17.97 7.51 -35.17
C GLY A 276 -19.26 8.15 -34.64
N LYS A 277 -20.36 7.77 -35.29
CA LYS A 277 -21.72 8.16 -34.90
C LYS A 277 -22.52 7.02 -34.28
N GLU A 278 -21.95 5.84 -34.29
CA GLU A 278 -22.51 4.60 -33.72
C GLU A 278 -21.57 4.11 -32.62
N ASN A 279 -22.01 3.16 -31.82
CA ASN A 279 -21.17 2.50 -30.86
C ASN A 279 -19.98 1.81 -31.56
N SER A 280 -18.81 1.85 -30.93
CA SER A 280 -17.65 1.11 -31.43
C SER A 280 -17.84 -0.41 -31.33
N GLY A 281 -16.93 -1.19 -31.93
CA GLY A 281 -16.72 -2.57 -31.51
C GLY A 281 -16.29 -2.66 -30.02
N VAL A 282 -16.45 -3.84 -29.45
CA VAL A 282 -16.08 -4.09 -28.05
C VAL A 282 -14.56 -4.08 -27.91
N ILE A 283 -14.04 -3.19 -27.09
CA ILE A 283 -12.62 -3.09 -26.74
C ILE A 283 -12.39 -3.97 -25.52
N SER A 284 -11.43 -4.87 -25.61
CA SER A 284 -11.04 -5.77 -24.51
C SER A 284 -9.53 -5.97 -24.49
N ASP A 285 -9.00 -6.57 -23.42
CA ASP A 285 -7.57 -6.79 -23.21
C ASP A 285 -6.74 -5.54 -23.51
N PHE A 286 -7.18 -4.40 -22.96
CA PHE A 286 -6.53 -3.12 -23.13
C PHE A 286 -5.32 -2.98 -22.20
N TYR A 287 -4.16 -3.37 -22.71
CA TYR A 287 -2.88 -3.29 -22.02
C TYR A 287 -2.20 -1.96 -22.29
N ALA A 288 -1.85 -1.24 -21.23
CA ALA A 288 -0.98 -0.06 -21.29
C ALA A 288 0.46 -0.45 -21.63
N LEU A 289 0.89 -1.60 -21.14
CA LEU A 289 2.17 -2.24 -21.45
C LEU A 289 1.91 -3.72 -21.72
N ASP A 290 2.48 -4.22 -22.81
CA ASP A 290 2.58 -5.63 -23.14
C ASP A 290 3.85 -5.82 -24.00
N SER A 291 4.97 -6.09 -23.35
CA SER A 291 6.28 -6.06 -23.99
C SER A 291 7.27 -7.00 -23.35
N SER A 292 8.26 -7.40 -24.17
CA SER A 292 9.37 -8.27 -23.78
C SER A 292 10.69 -7.48 -23.73
N PHE A 293 11.50 -7.75 -22.71
CA PHE A 293 12.78 -7.09 -22.46
C PHE A 293 13.90 -8.11 -22.31
N SER A 294 15.03 -7.90 -23.02
CA SER A 294 16.21 -8.77 -22.86
C SER A 294 16.97 -8.39 -21.59
N THR A 295 16.66 -9.03 -20.50
CA THR A 295 17.23 -8.74 -19.18
C THR A 295 18.38 -9.66 -18.77
N GLY A 296 18.52 -10.84 -19.39
CA GLY A 296 19.22 -11.96 -18.77
C GLY A 296 18.41 -12.54 -17.61
N ASP A 297 19.03 -13.32 -16.75
CA ASP A 297 18.41 -13.75 -15.51
C ASP A 297 18.01 -12.52 -14.68
N ALA A 298 16.77 -12.48 -14.20
CA ALA A 298 16.25 -11.28 -13.56
C ALA A 298 15.69 -11.55 -12.15
N GLU A 299 16.04 -10.65 -11.23
CA GLU A 299 15.48 -10.55 -9.90
C GLU A 299 14.45 -9.43 -9.85
N LEU A 300 13.38 -9.62 -9.13
CA LEU A 300 12.32 -8.64 -8.91
C LEU A 300 12.34 -8.13 -7.47
N TYR A 301 12.44 -6.83 -7.31
CA TYR A 301 12.19 -6.16 -6.04
C TYR A 301 10.87 -5.39 -6.12
N TYR A 302 10.04 -5.56 -5.12
CA TYR A 302 8.76 -4.85 -4.97
C TYR A 302 8.42 -4.70 -3.49
N SER A 303 7.46 -3.86 -3.15
CA SER A 303 7.04 -3.69 -1.76
C SER A 303 5.57 -4.03 -1.54
N MET A 304 5.26 -4.44 -0.32
CA MET A 304 3.89 -4.48 0.16
C MET A 304 3.29 -3.07 0.10
N GLY A 305 1.98 -2.98 0.01
CA GLY A 305 1.24 -1.74 0.13
C GLY A 305 0.98 -1.36 1.59
N SER A 306 -0.10 -0.62 1.81
CA SER A 306 -0.57 -0.22 3.14
C SER A 306 -1.86 -0.96 3.48
N ASP A 307 -1.74 -2.06 4.21
CA ASP A 307 -2.88 -2.87 4.70
C ASP A 307 -3.17 -2.65 6.19
N THR A 308 -2.77 -1.50 6.73
CA THR A 308 -2.89 -1.18 8.16
C THR A 308 -2.14 -2.22 9.03
N ALA A 309 -0.91 -2.53 8.64
CA ALA A 309 -0.09 -3.55 9.28
C ALA A 309 1.32 -3.04 9.60
N ALA A 310 1.96 -3.63 10.60
CA ALA A 310 3.38 -3.34 10.88
C ALA A 310 4.27 -3.60 9.66
N SER A 311 3.86 -4.53 8.78
CA SER A 311 4.57 -4.92 7.56
C SER A 311 4.32 -4.01 6.35
N ASP A 312 3.54 -2.94 6.49
CA ASP A 312 3.32 -1.99 5.40
C ASP A 312 4.65 -1.54 4.81
N PHE A 313 4.69 -1.48 3.48
CA PHE A 313 5.85 -1.10 2.66
C PHE A 313 7.06 -2.03 2.71
N SER A 314 6.98 -3.20 3.36
CA SER A 314 8.10 -4.15 3.41
C SER A 314 8.61 -4.52 2.03
N LEU A 315 9.91 -4.37 1.81
CA LEU A 315 10.56 -4.75 0.56
C LEU A 315 10.68 -6.26 0.42
N ILE A 316 10.38 -6.77 -0.76
CA ILE A 316 10.44 -8.18 -1.11
C ILE A 316 11.33 -8.37 -2.33
N LYS A 317 12.17 -9.41 -2.30
CA LYS A 317 13.00 -9.84 -3.42
C LYS A 317 12.54 -11.22 -3.91
N LYS A 318 12.35 -11.37 -5.21
CA LYS A 318 11.99 -12.63 -5.88
C LYS A 318 12.84 -12.87 -7.10
N ASP A 319 13.07 -14.13 -7.39
CA ASP A 319 13.52 -14.59 -8.69
C ASP A 319 12.32 -14.61 -9.66
N LEU A 320 12.46 -14.06 -10.84
CA LEU A 320 11.42 -14.05 -11.87
C LEU A 320 11.39 -15.33 -12.71
N SER A 321 12.45 -16.16 -12.68
CA SER A 321 12.55 -17.34 -13.52
C SER A 321 11.42 -18.35 -13.26
N PHE A 322 10.92 -18.97 -14.34
CA PHE A 322 9.98 -20.08 -14.39
C PHE A 322 8.54 -19.88 -13.91
N ILE A 323 8.19 -18.82 -13.21
CA ILE A 323 6.84 -18.63 -12.67
C ILE A 323 6.39 -17.19 -12.87
N GLU A 324 5.33 -16.98 -13.63
CA GLU A 324 4.68 -15.68 -13.75
C GLU A 324 4.27 -15.14 -12.38
N LYS A 325 4.63 -13.89 -12.09
CA LYS A 325 4.20 -13.17 -10.91
C LYS A 325 3.08 -12.21 -11.29
N LYS A 326 1.95 -12.30 -10.60
CA LYS A 326 0.81 -11.40 -10.79
C LYS A 326 0.64 -10.51 -9.59
N PHE A 327 0.38 -9.26 -9.88
CA PHE A 327 0.13 -8.19 -8.91
C PHE A 327 -1.14 -7.46 -9.30
N SER A 328 -1.86 -6.96 -8.31
CA SER A 328 -3.07 -6.17 -8.56
C SER A 328 -3.35 -5.24 -7.39
N GLY A 329 -4.17 -4.22 -7.65
CA GLY A 329 -4.87 -3.51 -6.59
C GLY A 329 -5.78 -4.46 -5.81
N SER A 330 -6.32 -4.01 -4.70
CA SER A 330 -7.25 -4.77 -3.87
C SER A 330 -8.54 -3.99 -3.67
N ASP A 331 -9.66 -4.59 -4.03
CA ASP A 331 -11.00 -4.02 -3.87
C ASP A 331 -11.16 -2.58 -4.43
N GLY A 332 -10.40 -2.27 -5.50
CA GLY A 332 -10.37 -0.97 -6.15
C GLY A 332 -9.41 0.04 -5.52
N LYS A 333 -8.66 -0.35 -4.49
CA LYS A 333 -7.60 0.47 -3.87
C LYS A 333 -6.23 0.06 -4.44
N PRO A 334 -5.51 0.97 -5.07
CA PRO A 334 -4.33 0.62 -5.87
C PRO A 334 -3.15 0.12 -5.05
N THR A 335 -3.00 0.58 -3.80
CA THR A 335 -1.81 0.29 -2.99
C THR A 335 -2.12 -0.33 -1.63
N GLU A 336 -3.23 -1.05 -1.50
CA GLU A 336 -3.54 -1.78 -0.28
C GLU A 336 -2.64 -3.01 -0.12
N THR A 337 -2.52 -3.85 -1.15
CA THR A 337 -1.71 -5.08 -1.06
C THR A 337 -0.28 -4.88 -1.50
N TYR A 338 -0.04 -4.17 -2.60
CA TYR A 338 1.28 -3.93 -3.20
C TYR A 338 1.42 -2.47 -3.60
N LEU A 339 2.62 -1.92 -3.46
CA LEU A 339 2.97 -0.70 -4.18
C LEU A 339 3.12 -1.02 -5.67
N PRO A 340 2.62 -0.17 -6.58
CA PRO A 340 2.68 -0.40 -8.02
C PRO A 340 4.03 0.03 -8.62
N TYR A 341 5.10 -0.33 -7.94
CA TYR A 341 6.49 -0.02 -8.29
C TYR A 341 7.32 -1.28 -8.23
N PHE A 342 8.10 -1.54 -9.30
CA PHE A 342 8.83 -2.77 -9.46
C PHE A 342 10.23 -2.48 -9.98
N ASN A 343 11.25 -2.94 -9.26
CA ASN A 343 12.62 -2.92 -9.75
C ASN A 343 12.98 -4.30 -10.32
N ILE A 344 13.12 -4.37 -11.63
CA ILE A 344 13.52 -5.56 -12.38
C ILE A 344 15.02 -5.44 -12.58
N PHE A 345 15.78 -6.21 -11.83
CA PHE A 345 17.24 -6.21 -11.82
C PHE A 345 17.74 -7.40 -12.64
N GLY A 346 18.09 -7.13 -13.90
CA GLY A 346 18.59 -8.16 -14.82
C GLY A 346 20.10 -8.05 -15.04
N GLU A 347 20.70 -9.13 -15.53
CA GLU A 347 22.13 -9.18 -15.84
C GLU A 347 22.54 -8.21 -16.97
N SER A 348 21.65 -7.94 -17.91
CA SER A 348 21.93 -7.12 -19.08
C SER A 348 21.50 -5.66 -18.91
N CYS A 349 20.39 -5.43 -18.23
CA CYS A 349 19.93 -4.09 -17.89
C CYS A 349 18.97 -4.17 -16.69
N GLY A 350 18.94 -3.13 -15.89
CA GLY A 350 17.94 -2.94 -14.86
C GLY A 350 16.87 -1.95 -15.31
N MET A 351 15.64 -2.13 -14.81
CA MET A 351 14.57 -1.17 -15.06
C MET A 351 13.65 -1.03 -13.85
N ILE A 352 13.12 0.18 -13.66
CA ILE A 352 12.03 0.41 -12.72
C ILE A 352 10.74 0.61 -13.50
N LEU A 353 9.74 -0.20 -13.21
CA LEU A 353 8.37 -0.04 -13.69
C LEU A 353 7.56 0.70 -12.61
N GLY A 354 6.91 1.81 -13.00
CA GLY A 354 5.92 2.52 -12.20
C GLY A 354 4.55 2.47 -12.88
N ILE A 355 3.49 2.24 -12.10
CA ILE A 355 2.11 2.20 -12.59
C ILE A 355 1.30 3.28 -11.89
N GLY A 356 0.59 4.08 -12.69
CA GLY A 356 -0.35 5.09 -12.23
C GLY A 356 -1.78 4.71 -12.62
N TRP A 357 -2.50 4.14 -11.67
CA TRP A 357 -3.92 3.87 -11.77
C TRP A 357 -4.52 3.78 -10.37
N THR A 358 -5.32 4.76 -10.02
CA THR A 358 -5.90 4.88 -8.66
C THR A 358 -7.10 3.95 -8.45
N GLY A 359 -7.27 2.96 -9.31
CA GLY A 359 -8.29 1.92 -9.29
C GLY A 359 -7.71 0.52 -9.24
N GLN A 360 -8.45 -0.42 -9.80
CA GLN A 360 -8.09 -1.84 -9.86
C GLN A 360 -7.18 -2.13 -11.06
N TRP A 361 -5.87 -1.96 -10.87
CA TRP A 361 -4.86 -2.33 -11.86
C TRP A 361 -4.43 -3.79 -11.71
N THR A 362 -3.84 -4.36 -12.77
CA THR A 362 -3.12 -5.62 -12.70
C THR A 362 -1.84 -5.56 -13.54
N ALA A 363 -0.81 -6.24 -13.05
CA ALA A 363 0.44 -6.44 -13.76
C ALA A 363 0.88 -7.90 -13.66
N ALA A 364 1.48 -8.42 -14.74
CA ALA A 364 2.11 -9.73 -14.73
C ALA A 364 3.55 -9.60 -15.23
N LEU A 365 4.46 -10.28 -14.54
CA LEU A 365 5.88 -10.32 -14.85
C LEU A 365 6.36 -11.77 -14.84
N SER A 366 7.12 -12.16 -15.85
CA SER A 366 7.76 -13.48 -15.94
C SER A 366 9.07 -13.38 -16.70
N GLU A 367 10.03 -14.23 -16.35
CA GLU A 367 11.30 -14.34 -17.09
C GLU A 367 11.42 -15.77 -17.67
N SER A 368 11.82 -15.86 -18.90
CA SER A 368 12.21 -17.11 -19.55
C SER A 368 13.33 -16.89 -20.57
N ASN A 369 14.36 -17.72 -20.49
CA ASN A 369 15.49 -17.67 -21.42
C ASN A 369 16.15 -16.29 -21.57
N GLY A 370 16.28 -15.55 -20.48
CA GLY A 370 16.89 -14.21 -20.47
C GLY A 370 15.99 -13.10 -21.00
N THR A 371 14.69 -13.38 -21.17
CA THR A 371 13.70 -12.39 -21.59
C THR A 371 12.65 -12.23 -20.51
N THR A 372 12.42 -11.00 -20.08
CA THR A 372 11.36 -10.65 -19.13
C THR A 372 10.16 -10.10 -19.90
N ASP A 373 9.02 -10.77 -19.77
CA ASP A 373 7.72 -10.34 -20.28
C ASP A 373 6.99 -9.55 -19.20
N ILE A 374 6.45 -8.39 -19.56
CA ILE A 374 5.73 -7.49 -18.65
C ILE A 374 4.42 -7.07 -19.29
N SER A 375 3.32 -7.22 -18.56
CA SER A 375 2.02 -6.69 -18.97
C SER A 375 1.37 -5.88 -17.86
N VAL A 376 0.67 -4.79 -18.22
CA VAL A 376 -0.03 -3.87 -17.30
C VAL A 376 -1.34 -3.41 -17.92
N LYS A 377 -2.44 -3.51 -17.16
CA LYS A 377 -3.76 -3.00 -17.58
C LYS A 377 -4.66 -2.63 -16.39
N GLN A 378 -5.77 -1.93 -16.65
CA GLN A 378 -6.94 -1.98 -15.76
C GLN A 378 -7.43 -3.43 -15.71
N GLU A 379 -7.65 -3.98 -14.52
CA GLU A 379 -7.89 -5.43 -14.37
C GLU A 379 -9.16 -5.88 -15.06
N TYR A 380 -10.26 -5.16 -14.84
CA TYR A 380 -11.57 -5.50 -15.40
C TYR A 380 -11.97 -4.46 -16.43
N PHE A 381 -11.75 -4.75 -17.72
CA PHE A 381 -12.19 -3.87 -18.81
C PHE A 381 -12.59 -4.66 -20.05
N GLU A 382 -13.87 -4.54 -20.41
CA GLU A 382 -14.45 -5.03 -21.67
C GLU A 382 -15.68 -4.19 -22.00
N ALA A 383 -15.58 -3.25 -22.95
CA ALA A 383 -16.63 -2.30 -23.26
C ALA A 383 -16.59 -1.81 -24.71
N TYR A 384 -17.76 -1.53 -25.29
CA TYR A 384 -17.85 -0.67 -26.46
C TYR A 384 -17.90 0.80 -26.02
N LEU A 385 -17.48 1.71 -26.89
CA LEU A 385 -17.52 3.14 -26.62
C LEU A 385 -18.71 3.78 -27.35
N LEU A 386 -19.39 4.69 -26.66
CA LEU A 386 -20.44 5.52 -27.24
C LEU A 386 -19.83 6.55 -28.22
N PRO A 387 -20.64 7.14 -29.15
CA PRO A 387 -20.16 8.19 -30.06
C PRO A 387 -19.50 9.35 -29.30
N GLY A 388 -18.24 9.63 -29.61
CA GLY A 388 -17.44 10.67 -29.00
C GLY A 388 -16.79 10.30 -27.67
N GLU A 389 -17.10 9.14 -27.10
CA GLU A 389 -16.55 8.68 -25.81
C GLU A 389 -15.09 8.30 -25.94
N GLU A 390 -14.33 8.60 -24.91
CA GLU A 390 -12.90 8.32 -24.79
C GLU A 390 -12.61 7.59 -23.47
N ILE A 391 -11.75 6.59 -23.51
CA ILE A 391 -11.22 5.88 -22.36
C ILE A 391 -9.70 6.01 -22.31
N ARG A 392 -9.11 5.74 -21.13
CA ARG A 392 -7.65 5.76 -20.95
C ARG A 392 -7.12 4.46 -20.34
N SER A 393 -5.87 4.16 -20.62
CA SER A 393 -5.11 3.13 -19.91
C SER A 393 -4.56 3.65 -18.57
N PRO A 394 -4.06 2.78 -17.68
CA PRO A 394 -3.09 3.17 -16.67
C PRO A 394 -1.92 3.96 -17.29
N LEU A 395 -1.37 4.92 -16.53
CA LEU A 395 -0.08 5.51 -16.80
C LEU A 395 1.00 4.47 -16.53
N VAL A 396 1.97 4.33 -17.41
CA VAL A 396 3.15 3.47 -17.19
C VAL A 396 4.41 4.30 -17.32
N SER A 397 5.36 4.09 -16.41
CA SER A 397 6.71 4.64 -16.51
C SER A 397 7.77 3.54 -16.52
N LEU A 398 8.84 3.73 -17.27
CA LEU A 398 10.05 2.90 -17.27
C LEU A 398 11.27 3.78 -17.08
N SER A 399 12.08 3.46 -16.05
CA SER A 399 13.40 4.05 -15.84
C SER A 399 14.45 2.99 -16.10
N PHE A 400 15.43 3.27 -16.95
CA PHE A 400 16.48 2.32 -17.34
C PHE A 400 17.78 2.63 -16.61
N TYR A 401 18.48 1.60 -16.16
CA TYR A 401 19.79 1.74 -15.55
C TYR A 401 20.72 0.56 -15.85
N GLU A 402 22.01 0.81 -15.81
CA GLU A 402 23.08 -0.16 -15.98
C GLU A 402 23.95 -0.13 -14.73
N ASN A 403 23.93 -1.17 -13.96
CA ASN A 403 24.85 -1.41 -12.82
C ASN A 403 24.60 -2.81 -12.27
N ASP A 404 25.60 -3.35 -11.58
CA ASP A 404 25.49 -4.61 -10.83
C ASP A 404 24.85 -4.43 -9.45
N ASN A 405 24.22 -3.26 -9.18
CA ASN A 405 23.62 -2.93 -7.89
C ASN A 405 22.23 -2.30 -8.07
N PRO A 406 21.16 -2.96 -7.57
CA PRO A 406 19.79 -2.48 -7.70
C PRO A 406 19.51 -1.16 -6.95
N LEU A 407 20.39 -0.75 -6.02
CA LEU A 407 20.28 0.55 -5.33
C LEU A 407 20.35 1.72 -6.31
N LYS A 408 21.08 1.59 -7.42
CA LYS A 408 21.11 2.60 -8.45
C LYS A 408 19.71 2.83 -9.03
N GLY A 409 19.01 1.76 -9.40
CA GLY A 409 17.65 1.84 -9.94
C GLY A 409 16.69 2.54 -8.99
N PHE A 410 16.65 2.13 -7.72
CA PHE A 410 15.81 2.77 -6.72
C PHE A 410 16.09 4.27 -6.60
N ASN A 411 17.34 4.67 -6.51
CA ASN A 411 17.71 6.08 -6.35
C ASN A 411 17.48 6.91 -7.62
N LEU A 412 17.65 6.34 -8.81
CA LEU A 412 17.27 7.00 -10.06
C LEU A 412 15.76 7.25 -10.11
N PHE A 413 14.97 6.27 -9.71
CA PHE A 413 13.52 6.42 -9.64
C PHE A 413 13.12 7.49 -8.62
N ARG A 414 13.72 7.48 -7.41
CA ARG A 414 13.49 8.51 -6.39
C ARG A 414 13.83 9.91 -6.90
N SER A 415 14.98 10.10 -7.55
CA SER A 415 15.36 11.40 -8.10
C SER A 415 14.39 11.88 -9.17
N TRP A 416 13.90 10.97 -10.02
CA TRP A 416 12.88 11.30 -11.01
C TRP A 416 11.54 11.68 -10.34
N ILE A 417 11.11 10.95 -9.31
CA ILE A 417 9.90 11.30 -8.53
C ILE A 417 10.04 12.71 -7.93
N THR A 418 11.19 13.02 -7.32
CA THR A 418 11.43 14.34 -6.71
C THR A 418 11.51 15.44 -7.78
N ASP A 419 12.24 15.21 -8.87
CA ASP A 419 12.53 16.23 -9.87
C ASP A 419 11.37 16.50 -10.84
N SER A 420 10.49 15.49 -11.07
CA SER A 420 9.57 15.53 -12.21
C SER A 420 8.14 15.06 -11.91
N VAL A 421 7.91 14.40 -10.79
CA VAL A 421 6.59 13.84 -10.46
C VAL A 421 5.87 14.63 -9.38
N TYR A 422 6.51 14.90 -8.25
CA TYR A 422 5.86 15.69 -7.21
C TYR A 422 5.48 17.09 -7.67
N PRO A 423 4.36 17.64 -7.20
CA PRO A 423 4.00 19.04 -7.45
C PRO A 423 5.13 19.98 -6.99
N GLU A 424 5.42 21.01 -7.78
CA GLU A 424 6.55 21.94 -7.54
C GLU A 424 6.48 22.62 -6.16
N ASN A 425 5.29 22.95 -5.70
CA ASN A 425 5.06 23.57 -4.39
C ASN A 425 5.34 22.63 -3.21
N VAL A 426 5.42 21.33 -3.44
CA VAL A 426 5.68 20.30 -2.42
C VAL A 426 7.17 20.06 -2.22
N THR A 427 7.95 20.05 -3.30
CA THR A 427 9.39 19.73 -3.21
C THR A 427 10.23 20.82 -2.52
N GLN A 428 9.68 22.02 -2.35
CA GLN A 428 10.37 23.15 -1.73
C GLN A 428 10.05 23.33 -0.24
N ASN A 429 8.96 22.72 0.26
CA ASN A 429 8.51 22.92 1.62
C ASN A 429 8.14 21.59 2.28
N TYR A 430 8.96 21.15 3.22
CA TYR A 430 8.59 20.02 4.08
C TYR A 430 7.61 20.50 5.15
N TYR A 431 6.50 19.80 5.31
CA TYR A 431 5.43 20.19 6.21
C TYR A 431 5.50 19.47 7.55
N THR A 432 5.38 20.25 8.61
CA THR A 432 5.06 19.78 9.95
C THR A 432 3.71 20.36 10.32
N VAL A 433 2.73 19.51 10.60
CA VAL A 433 1.39 19.92 10.97
C VAL A 433 1.05 19.47 12.39
N MET A 434 0.29 20.28 13.09
CA MET A 434 -0.18 19.99 14.44
C MET A 434 -1.67 19.66 14.41
N GLU A 435 -2.03 18.46 14.86
CA GLU A 435 -3.42 18.08 14.99
C GLU A 435 -4.07 18.82 16.17
N ILE A 436 -4.99 19.72 15.88
CA ILE A 436 -5.75 20.48 16.88
C ILE A 436 -7.09 19.83 17.17
N ALA A 437 -7.73 19.27 16.16
CA ALA A 437 -9.00 18.60 16.29
C ALA A 437 -8.96 17.26 15.54
N GLY A 438 -8.76 16.18 16.26
CA GLY A 438 -8.85 14.81 15.74
C GLY A 438 -10.30 14.40 15.48
N PRO A 439 -10.50 13.21 14.93
CA PRO A 439 -11.84 12.67 14.69
C PRO A 439 -12.71 12.73 15.96
N MET A 440 -13.96 13.18 15.82
CA MET A 440 -14.90 13.36 16.93
C MET A 440 -14.48 14.42 17.98
N SER A 441 -13.60 15.33 17.66
CA SER A 441 -13.30 16.47 18.53
C SER A 441 -14.56 17.29 18.79
N THR A 442 -14.80 17.61 20.05
CA THR A 442 -15.92 18.49 20.48
C THR A 442 -15.50 19.95 20.62
N ARG A 443 -14.24 20.29 20.26
CA ARG A 443 -13.71 21.64 20.41
C ARG A 443 -14.49 22.66 19.60
N THR A 444 -14.66 23.83 20.19
CA THR A 444 -15.25 25.02 19.57
C THR A 444 -14.17 25.92 18.96
N SER A 445 -14.57 26.91 18.15
CA SER A 445 -13.64 27.94 17.63
C SER A 445 -12.86 28.61 18.75
N ASP A 446 -13.53 29.03 19.84
CA ASP A 446 -12.88 29.71 20.98
C ASP A 446 -11.82 28.83 21.62
N GLU A 447 -12.10 27.53 21.84
CA GLU A 447 -11.17 26.58 22.43
C GLU A 447 -9.95 26.35 21.52
N ILE A 448 -10.15 26.28 20.21
CA ILE A 448 -9.06 26.14 19.23
C ILE A 448 -8.18 27.41 19.21
N ILE A 449 -8.82 28.60 19.21
CA ILE A 449 -8.11 29.87 19.28
C ILE A 449 -7.32 30.02 20.59
N GLU A 450 -7.91 29.61 21.73
CA GLU A 450 -7.21 29.59 23.02
C GLU A 450 -5.96 28.69 23.00
N ILE A 451 -6.07 27.53 22.33
CA ILE A 451 -4.93 26.63 22.13
C ILE A 451 -3.84 27.31 21.29
N LEU A 452 -4.21 27.90 20.16
CA LEU A 452 -3.26 28.60 19.30
C LEU A 452 -2.61 29.79 20.02
N ASP A 453 -3.36 30.53 20.83
CA ASP A 453 -2.80 31.62 21.66
C ASP A 453 -1.91 31.17 22.81
N GLY A 454 -2.24 29.99 23.37
CA GLY A 454 -1.43 29.38 24.43
C GLY A 454 -0.13 28.77 23.93
N THR A 455 -0.02 28.51 22.61
CA THR A 455 1.15 27.91 21.98
C THR A 455 2.26 28.96 21.87
N SER A 456 3.48 28.60 22.28
CA SER A 456 4.61 29.53 22.24
C SER A 456 5.04 29.86 20.80
N GLU A 457 5.52 31.10 20.58
CA GLU A 457 6.10 31.49 19.28
C GLU A 457 7.27 30.60 18.83
N SER A 458 7.95 29.95 19.77
CA SER A 458 9.03 29.01 19.44
C SER A 458 8.51 27.73 18.81
N VAL A 459 7.30 27.30 19.12
CA VAL A 459 6.64 26.15 18.49
C VAL A 459 6.16 26.52 17.09
N PHE A 460 5.54 27.68 16.91
CA PHE A 460 5.06 28.13 15.60
C PHE A 460 6.16 28.27 14.52
N LYS A 461 7.41 28.55 14.93
CA LYS A 461 8.53 28.57 13.97
C LYS A 461 8.82 27.23 13.32
N ASP A 462 8.38 26.16 13.96
CA ASP A 462 8.72 24.79 13.58
C ASP A 462 7.50 24.00 13.07
N ILE A 463 6.32 24.66 13.01
CA ILE A 463 5.07 24.13 12.50
C ILE A 463 4.64 24.93 11.27
N ASP A 464 4.23 24.25 10.21
CA ASP A 464 3.80 24.86 8.95
C ASP A 464 2.28 25.02 8.90
N GLY A 465 1.53 24.22 9.67
CA GLY A 465 0.09 24.26 9.67
C GLY A 465 -0.57 23.60 10.86
N PHE A 466 -1.86 23.79 11.00
CA PHE A 466 -2.70 23.05 11.92
C PHE A 466 -3.68 22.17 11.16
N TRP A 467 -4.09 21.06 11.75
CA TRP A 467 -4.91 20.02 11.16
C TRP A 467 -6.21 19.87 11.93
N MET A 468 -7.30 19.96 11.20
CA MET A 468 -8.63 19.55 11.64
C MET A 468 -9.07 18.33 10.85
N ASP A 469 -9.21 17.21 11.54
CA ASP A 469 -9.67 15.94 10.99
C ASP A 469 -11.19 15.86 10.87
N ALA A 470 -11.75 14.68 10.63
CA ALA A 470 -13.18 14.43 10.46
C ALA A 470 -14.04 14.98 11.61
N GLY A 471 -15.26 15.40 11.28
CA GLY A 471 -16.24 15.84 12.26
C GLY A 471 -16.35 17.35 12.47
N TRP A 472 -15.74 18.19 11.62
CA TRP A 472 -15.96 19.64 11.62
C TRP A 472 -17.35 20.04 11.07
N TYR A 473 -18.00 19.11 10.40
CA TYR A 473 -19.37 19.19 9.89
C TYR A 473 -20.38 18.62 10.89
N SER A 474 -21.67 18.83 10.63
CA SER A 474 -22.74 18.29 11.50
C SER A 474 -22.87 16.77 11.34
N TYR A 475 -22.93 16.07 12.45
CA TYR A 475 -23.17 14.62 12.55
C TYR A 475 -24.05 14.30 13.78
N ASN A 476 -24.57 13.05 13.88
CA ASN A 476 -25.46 12.66 14.98
C ASN A 476 -24.77 11.79 16.04
N GLU A 477 -24.25 10.62 15.64
CA GLU A 477 -23.63 9.65 16.55
C GLU A 477 -22.12 9.68 16.50
N GLY A 478 -21.56 9.89 15.30
CA GLY A 478 -20.15 9.96 15.07
C GLY A 478 -19.80 10.59 13.73
N TRP A 479 -18.54 10.98 13.53
CA TRP A 479 -18.10 11.68 12.32
C TRP A 479 -18.53 10.98 11.02
N TYR A 480 -18.61 9.64 11.03
CA TYR A 480 -18.90 8.80 9.87
C TYR A 480 -20.35 8.99 9.35
N ASP A 481 -21.32 9.27 10.21
CA ASP A 481 -22.72 9.45 9.81
C ASP A 481 -23.01 10.86 9.27
N GLY A 482 -22.05 11.75 9.40
CA GLY A 482 -22.08 13.08 8.81
C GLY A 482 -21.34 13.21 7.48
N VAL A 483 -20.67 12.15 7.01
CA VAL A 483 -19.94 12.14 5.74
C VAL A 483 -20.89 12.39 4.56
N GLY A 484 -20.64 13.46 3.82
CA GLY A 484 -21.52 13.99 2.80
C GLY A 484 -22.26 15.27 3.22
N ASN A 485 -22.12 15.73 4.47
CA ASN A 485 -22.68 17.02 4.88
C ASN A 485 -21.84 18.21 4.39
N TRP A 486 -20.55 18.14 4.41
CA TRP A 486 -19.56 19.16 4.01
C TRP A 486 -19.99 20.62 4.29
N THR A 487 -20.79 20.79 5.32
CA THR A 487 -21.29 22.09 5.82
C THR A 487 -20.87 22.24 7.27
N VAL A 488 -20.32 23.39 7.58
CA VAL A 488 -19.78 23.70 8.90
C VAL A 488 -20.83 23.49 10.00
N ASP A 489 -20.45 22.82 11.06
CA ASP A 489 -21.27 22.75 12.28
C ASP A 489 -21.23 24.09 13.03
N THR A 490 -22.18 24.96 12.73
CA THR A 490 -22.27 26.30 13.32
C THR A 490 -22.58 26.31 14.82
N SER A 491 -22.87 25.18 15.42
CA SER A 491 -23.00 25.08 16.90
C SER A 491 -21.64 25.07 17.62
N ARG A 492 -20.57 24.70 16.92
CA ARG A 492 -19.18 24.70 17.40
C ARG A 492 -18.32 25.80 16.76
N TYR A 493 -18.61 26.09 15.49
CA TYR A 493 -17.88 27.05 14.68
C TYR A 493 -18.86 28.12 14.19
N ASP A 494 -19.30 29.01 15.10
CA ASP A 494 -20.39 29.97 14.89
C ASP A 494 -20.06 31.02 13.82
N ASN A 495 -18.79 31.33 13.59
CA ASN A 495 -18.31 32.21 12.52
C ASN A 495 -17.75 31.44 11.31
N GLY A 496 -17.92 30.11 11.28
CA GLY A 496 -17.38 29.24 10.24
C GLY A 496 -15.91 28.84 10.47
N ILE A 497 -15.46 27.89 9.66
CA ILE A 497 -14.05 27.42 9.70
C ILE A 497 -13.08 28.52 9.22
N SER A 498 -13.54 29.43 8.36
CA SER A 498 -12.75 30.57 7.86
C SER A 498 -12.24 31.50 8.96
N GLU A 499 -12.90 31.57 10.12
CA GLU A 499 -12.40 32.28 11.28
C GLU A 499 -11.06 31.66 11.76
N LEU A 500 -11.03 30.34 11.87
CA LEU A 500 -9.84 29.59 12.31
C LEU A 500 -8.71 29.67 11.28
N SER A 501 -9.05 29.55 9.99
CA SER A 501 -8.08 29.67 8.90
C SER A 501 -7.46 31.06 8.85
N GLY A 502 -8.27 32.11 8.95
CA GLY A 502 -7.79 33.50 8.99
C GLY A 502 -6.99 33.80 10.25
N TYR A 503 -7.30 33.14 11.36
CA TYR A 503 -6.52 33.26 12.59
C TYR A 503 -5.15 32.58 12.47
N ALA A 504 -5.10 31.38 11.87
CA ALA A 504 -3.88 30.64 11.60
C ALA A 504 -2.98 31.40 10.61
N GLU A 505 -3.54 31.96 9.54
CA GLU A 505 -2.82 32.77 8.56
C GLU A 505 -2.10 33.97 9.23
N GLN A 506 -2.75 34.64 10.20
CA GLN A 506 -2.12 35.72 10.97
C GLN A 506 -0.90 35.25 11.77
N LYS A 507 -0.82 33.96 12.10
CA LYS A 507 0.31 33.32 12.76
C LYS A 507 1.32 32.70 11.79
N GLY A 508 1.07 32.82 10.48
CA GLY A 508 1.90 32.23 9.43
C GLY A 508 1.70 30.73 9.25
N LEU A 509 0.56 30.18 9.68
CA LEU A 509 0.24 28.76 9.59
C LEU A 509 -0.76 28.50 8.46
N GLY A 510 -0.56 27.36 7.77
CA GLY A 510 -1.56 26.78 6.88
C GLY A 510 -2.68 26.05 7.62
N HIS A 511 -3.72 25.69 6.91
CA HIS A 511 -4.85 24.95 7.43
C HIS A 511 -5.08 23.66 6.64
N VAL A 512 -4.94 22.50 7.31
CA VAL A 512 -5.29 21.17 6.80
C VAL A 512 -6.72 20.84 7.21
N LEU A 513 -7.61 20.63 6.23
CA LEU A 513 -9.01 20.28 6.50
C LEU A 513 -9.35 18.96 5.81
N TRP A 514 -9.89 18.03 6.59
CA TRP A 514 -10.26 16.67 6.16
C TRP A 514 -11.59 16.63 5.43
N TYR A 515 -11.63 15.89 4.32
CA TYR A 515 -12.81 15.55 3.55
C TYR A 515 -12.76 14.08 3.11
N GLU A 516 -13.93 13.46 2.96
CA GLU A 516 -14.10 12.15 2.32
C GLU A 516 -15.30 12.22 1.35
N PRO A 517 -15.20 13.03 0.28
CA PRO A 517 -16.38 13.41 -0.49
C PRO A 517 -16.85 12.37 -1.49
N GLU A 518 -16.07 11.32 -1.73
CA GLU A 518 -16.45 10.18 -2.56
C GLU A 518 -17.44 9.24 -1.84
N ARG A 519 -17.45 9.25 -0.51
CA ARG A 519 -18.40 8.51 0.31
C ARG A 519 -19.54 9.41 0.78
N VAL A 520 -20.74 8.87 0.78
CA VAL A 520 -21.97 9.57 1.17
C VAL A 520 -22.72 8.70 2.18
N TYR A 521 -23.13 9.30 3.28
CA TYR A 521 -23.96 8.63 4.27
C TYR A 521 -25.44 9.04 4.11
N PRO A 522 -26.41 8.16 4.43
CA PRO A 522 -27.83 8.47 4.30
C PRO A 522 -28.27 9.74 5.05
N ASN A 523 -29.16 10.51 4.47
CA ASN A 523 -29.71 11.76 5.00
C ASN A 523 -28.74 12.94 5.12
N THR A 524 -27.53 12.84 4.58
CA THR A 524 -26.61 13.97 4.47
C THR A 524 -26.96 14.89 3.30
N HIS A 525 -26.27 16.02 3.19
CA HIS A 525 -26.50 16.99 2.13
C HIS A 525 -26.30 16.38 0.73
N PHE A 526 -25.17 15.70 0.51
CA PHE A 526 -24.88 15.03 -0.76
C PHE A 526 -25.88 13.91 -1.07
N HIS A 527 -26.29 13.13 -0.05
CA HIS A 527 -27.32 12.13 -0.24
C HIS A 527 -28.66 12.75 -0.70
N ASN A 528 -29.07 13.86 -0.08
CA ASN A 528 -30.34 14.51 -0.40
C ASN A 528 -30.36 15.13 -1.80
N ILE A 529 -29.23 15.65 -2.27
CA ILE A 529 -29.08 16.15 -3.64
C ILE A 529 -28.97 14.99 -4.62
N GLY A 530 -28.04 14.07 -4.39
CA GLY A 530 -27.80 12.95 -5.30
C GLY A 530 -29.03 12.06 -5.50
N SER A 531 -29.85 11.88 -4.47
CA SER A 531 -31.10 11.11 -4.56
C SER A 531 -32.17 11.73 -5.47
N GLN A 532 -31.99 12.97 -5.92
CA GLN A 532 -32.88 13.61 -6.91
C GLN A 532 -32.49 13.27 -8.35
N HIS A 533 -31.37 12.60 -8.55
CA HIS A 533 -30.77 12.21 -9.83
C HIS A 533 -30.55 10.71 -9.88
N GLU A 534 -30.94 10.04 -10.96
CA GLU A 534 -30.99 8.57 -11.04
C GLU A 534 -29.60 7.92 -10.94
N GLU A 535 -28.55 8.54 -11.47
CA GLU A 535 -27.21 7.96 -11.62
C GLU A 535 -26.11 8.63 -10.79
N TRP A 536 -26.46 9.56 -9.89
CA TRP A 536 -25.47 10.29 -9.10
C TRP A 536 -24.96 9.51 -7.89
N LEU A 537 -25.72 8.53 -7.44
CA LEU A 537 -25.39 7.70 -6.29
C LEU A 537 -25.34 6.22 -6.68
N ILE A 538 -24.30 5.53 -6.23
CA ILE A 538 -24.12 4.09 -6.41
C ILE A 538 -24.33 3.40 -5.06
N HIS A 539 -25.28 2.47 -4.99
CA HIS A 539 -25.67 1.75 -3.79
C HIS A 539 -25.31 0.27 -3.89
N THR A 540 -24.63 -0.30 -2.93
CA THR A 540 -24.37 -1.76 -2.85
C THR A 540 -25.30 -2.48 -1.87
N GLY A 541 -26.02 -1.73 -1.03
CA GLY A 541 -26.98 -2.24 -0.07
C GLY A 541 -26.51 -2.17 1.37
N ASP A 542 -25.30 -1.66 1.60
CA ASP A 542 -24.79 -1.25 2.92
C ASP A 542 -25.16 0.22 3.22
N GLU A 543 -24.69 0.74 4.35
CA GLU A 543 -24.91 2.12 4.75
C GLU A 543 -24.06 3.14 3.97
N ASN A 544 -22.94 2.68 3.39
CA ASN A 544 -22.10 3.53 2.57
C ASN A 544 -22.67 3.61 1.16
N ILE A 545 -22.66 4.80 0.63
CA ILE A 545 -23.12 5.16 -0.72
C ILE A 545 -21.94 5.84 -1.41
N MET A 546 -21.71 5.52 -2.67
CA MET A 546 -20.64 6.14 -3.44
C MET A 546 -21.20 7.27 -4.30
N TRP A 547 -20.56 8.44 -4.27
CA TRP A 547 -20.81 9.49 -5.23
C TRP A 547 -20.28 9.08 -6.61
N ASN A 548 -21.08 9.15 -7.64
CA ASN A 548 -20.73 8.65 -8.96
C ASN A 548 -19.94 9.68 -9.78
N LEU A 549 -18.63 9.74 -9.60
CA LEU A 549 -17.76 10.59 -10.42
C LEU A 549 -17.73 10.21 -11.92
N ALA A 550 -18.17 9.00 -12.29
CA ALA A 550 -18.25 8.59 -13.69
C ALA A 550 -19.40 9.27 -14.45
N ASN A 551 -20.38 9.85 -13.74
CA ASN A 551 -21.44 10.67 -14.33
C ASN A 551 -20.99 12.13 -14.42
N GLU A 552 -20.97 12.72 -15.63
CA GLU A 552 -20.43 14.07 -15.85
C GLU A 552 -21.21 15.16 -15.09
N ASP A 553 -22.54 15.06 -14.99
CA ASP A 553 -23.34 16.06 -14.27
C ASP A 553 -23.07 15.98 -12.74
N ALA A 554 -22.90 14.77 -12.21
CA ALA A 554 -22.50 14.54 -10.81
C ALA A 554 -21.07 15.03 -10.55
N PHE A 555 -20.17 14.84 -11.51
CA PHE A 555 -18.80 15.31 -11.47
C PHE A 555 -18.73 16.85 -11.46
N ASP A 556 -19.46 17.52 -12.34
CA ASP A 556 -19.47 19.00 -12.41
C ASP A 556 -19.98 19.60 -11.09
N PHE A 557 -21.06 19.05 -10.54
CA PHE A 557 -21.59 19.48 -9.23
C PHE A 557 -20.53 19.28 -8.12
N TYR A 558 -19.89 18.13 -8.11
CA TYR A 558 -18.87 17.77 -7.12
C TYR A 558 -17.67 18.74 -7.15
N CYS A 559 -17.17 19.04 -8.34
CA CYS A 559 -16.06 19.97 -8.54
C CYS A 559 -16.40 21.38 -8.04
N GLU A 560 -17.56 21.91 -8.45
CA GLU A 560 -17.99 23.27 -8.09
C GLU A 560 -18.24 23.37 -6.57
N TYR A 561 -18.93 22.40 -6.00
CA TYR A 561 -19.25 22.40 -4.58
C TYR A 561 -18.00 22.35 -3.70
N LEU A 562 -17.08 21.43 -3.98
CA LEU A 562 -15.86 21.28 -3.16
C LEU A 562 -14.90 22.44 -3.35
N LEU A 563 -14.72 22.95 -4.57
CA LEU A 563 -13.92 24.15 -4.80
C LEU A 563 -14.44 25.34 -3.95
N ASN A 564 -15.76 25.57 -3.95
CA ASN A 564 -16.36 26.64 -3.16
C ASN A 564 -16.16 26.39 -1.65
N SER A 565 -16.39 25.16 -1.19
CA SER A 565 -16.17 24.78 0.22
C SER A 565 -14.71 25.01 0.68
N LEU A 566 -13.74 24.62 -0.13
CA LEU A 566 -12.32 24.83 0.19
C LEU A 566 -11.97 26.32 0.27
N LYS A 567 -12.45 27.13 -0.68
CA LYS A 567 -12.23 28.57 -0.70
C LYS A 567 -12.90 29.25 0.48
N GLU A 568 -14.16 28.92 0.76
CA GLU A 568 -14.92 29.49 1.87
C GLU A 568 -14.28 29.17 3.23
N ASN A 569 -13.72 27.97 3.37
CA ASN A 569 -13.07 27.54 4.60
C ASN A 569 -11.60 27.97 4.72
N GLY A 570 -11.01 28.61 3.70
CA GLY A 570 -9.62 29.06 3.71
C GLY A 570 -8.61 27.91 3.82
N VAL A 571 -8.88 26.81 3.11
CA VAL A 571 -8.07 25.58 3.14
C VAL A 571 -6.80 25.78 2.33
N THR A 572 -5.64 25.50 2.92
CA THR A 572 -4.33 25.51 2.24
C THR A 572 -3.83 24.11 1.93
N VAL A 573 -4.25 23.12 2.71
CA VAL A 573 -3.99 21.71 2.45
C VAL A 573 -5.32 20.97 2.44
N TYR A 574 -5.71 20.49 1.28
CA TYR A 574 -6.88 19.65 1.12
C TYR A 574 -6.53 18.21 1.46
N ARG A 575 -7.04 17.70 2.59
CA ARG A 575 -6.88 16.29 2.94
C ARG A 575 -8.06 15.51 2.43
N GLN A 576 -7.82 14.70 1.39
CA GLN A 576 -8.80 13.75 0.87
C GLN A 576 -8.57 12.37 1.46
N ASP A 577 -9.57 11.86 2.18
CA ASP A 577 -9.59 10.49 2.68
C ASP A 577 -10.56 9.61 1.88
N PHE A 578 -10.42 8.28 2.04
CA PHE A 578 -11.23 7.30 1.34
C PHE A 578 -11.28 5.98 2.12
N ASN A 579 -12.37 5.75 2.86
CA ASN A 579 -12.45 4.69 3.87
C ASN A 579 -13.40 3.53 3.50
N PHE A 580 -13.55 3.20 2.21
CA PHE A 580 -14.32 2.04 1.78
C PHE A 580 -13.72 1.39 0.53
N ALA A 581 -14.29 0.26 0.07
CA ALA A 581 -13.81 -0.51 -1.06
C ALA A 581 -14.65 -0.20 -2.32
N PRO A 582 -14.12 0.50 -3.34
CA PRO A 582 -14.92 1.01 -4.45
C PRO A 582 -15.24 0.00 -5.54
N LEU A 583 -14.49 -1.10 -5.66
CA LEU A 583 -14.61 -2.03 -6.80
C LEU A 583 -16.02 -2.60 -6.96
N GLU A 584 -16.66 -3.00 -5.86
CA GLU A 584 -18.04 -3.53 -5.90
C GLU A 584 -19.03 -2.46 -6.38
N TYR A 585 -18.84 -1.19 -6.00
CA TYR A 585 -19.67 -0.06 -6.45
C TYR A 585 -19.54 0.15 -7.95
N TRP A 586 -18.31 0.23 -8.49
CA TRP A 586 -18.09 0.36 -9.92
C TRP A 586 -18.67 -0.79 -10.72
N GLN A 587 -18.44 -2.03 -10.28
CA GLN A 587 -19.01 -3.22 -10.93
C GLN A 587 -20.54 -3.27 -10.86
N LYS A 588 -21.14 -2.68 -9.84
CA LYS A 588 -22.59 -2.56 -9.75
C LYS A 588 -23.10 -1.48 -10.69
N ALA A 589 -22.45 -0.32 -10.75
CA ALA A 589 -22.78 0.74 -11.69
C ALA A 589 -22.64 0.27 -13.14
N ASP A 590 -21.63 -0.51 -13.50
CA ASP A 590 -21.50 -1.15 -14.81
C ASP A 590 -22.75 -1.95 -15.20
N LYS A 591 -23.34 -2.67 -14.25
CA LYS A 591 -24.53 -3.49 -14.48
C LYS A 591 -25.82 -2.66 -14.54
N GLU A 592 -25.92 -1.63 -13.72
CA GLU A 592 -27.15 -0.83 -13.56
C GLU A 592 -27.23 0.35 -14.54
N PHE A 593 -26.13 1.08 -14.75
CA PHE A 593 -26.07 2.29 -15.55
C PHE A 593 -25.37 2.11 -16.90
N TYR A 594 -24.43 1.19 -16.99
CA TYR A 594 -23.56 0.97 -18.16
C TYR A 594 -23.67 -0.47 -18.73
N ALA A 595 -24.88 -1.02 -18.74
CA ALA A 595 -25.11 -2.45 -19.08
C ALA A 595 -24.39 -2.93 -20.35
N GLY A 596 -23.67 -4.02 -20.23
CA GLY A 596 -22.85 -4.61 -21.30
C GLY A 596 -21.47 -3.97 -21.49
N ARG A 597 -21.01 -3.16 -20.53
CA ARG A 597 -19.76 -2.41 -20.57
C ARG A 597 -19.03 -2.56 -19.23
N THR A 598 -18.24 -3.63 -19.11
CA THR A 598 -17.48 -3.93 -17.87
C THR A 598 -16.30 -3.00 -17.71
N GLY A 599 -16.10 -2.44 -16.51
CA GLY A 599 -14.97 -1.60 -16.13
C GLY A 599 -15.05 -0.16 -16.65
N ILE A 600 -16.13 0.22 -17.31
CA ILE A 600 -16.30 1.57 -17.87
C ILE A 600 -16.55 2.59 -16.74
N CYS A 601 -17.32 2.22 -15.73
CA CYS A 601 -17.56 3.09 -14.59
C CYS A 601 -16.25 3.40 -13.86
N GLU A 602 -15.43 2.41 -13.57
CA GLU A 602 -14.10 2.62 -12.98
C GLU A 602 -13.24 3.54 -13.87
N ASN A 603 -13.21 3.29 -15.18
CA ASN A 603 -12.38 4.07 -16.11
C ASN A 603 -12.73 5.57 -16.09
N HIS A 604 -14.01 5.88 -16.20
CA HIS A 604 -14.48 7.27 -16.13
C HIS A 604 -14.34 7.86 -14.73
N TYR A 605 -14.63 7.07 -13.68
CA TYR A 605 -14.53 7.52 -12.30
C TYR A 605 -13.09 7.95 -11.96
N ILE A 606 -12.12 7.10 -12.27
CA ILE A 606 -10.70 7.37 -11.99
C ILE A 606 -10.18 8.52 -12.86
N THR A 607 -10.59 8.58 -14.14
CA THR A 607 -10.26 9.71 -15.02
C THR A 607 -10.80 11.03 -14.45
N ASN A 608 -12.03 11.03 -13.96
CA ASN A 608 -12.66 12.20 -13.38
C ASN A 608 -12.09 12.55 -12.00
N LEU A 609 -11.65 11.57 -11.21
CA LEU A 609 -10.90 11.86 -9.98
C LEU A 609 -9.63 12.66 -10.26
N TYR A 610 -8.86 12.30 -11.29
CA TYR A 610 -7.69 13.08 -11.70
C TYR A 610 -8.06 14.49 -12.17
N ARG A 611 -9.09 14.61 -13.01
CA ARG A 611 -9.62 15.91 -13.46
C ARG A 611 -10.06 16.80 -12.30
N PHE A 612 -10.67 16.22 -11.27
CA PHE A 612 -11.08 16.95 -10.07
C PHE A 612 -9.89 17.50 -9.30
N LEU A 613 -8.87 16.67 -9.04
CA LEU A 613 -7.70 17.11 -8.32
C LEU A 613 -6.92 18.18 -9.09
N ASP A 614 -6.77 18.00 -10.40
CA ASP A 614 -6.17 19.00 -11.30
C ASP A 614 -6.98 20.31 -11.27
N TYR A 615 -8.32 20.23 -11.34
CA TYR A 615 -9.23 21.38 -11.27
C TYR A 615 -9.08 22.16 -9.95
N LEU A 616 -8.92 21.49 -8.82
CA LEU A 616 -8.67 22.16 -7.55
C LEU A 616 -7.35 22.93 -7.56
N CYS A 617 -6.26 22.30 -8.01
CA CYS A 617 -4.93 22.93 -8.09
C CYS A 617 -4.89 24.11 -9.07
N GLU A 618 -5.63 24.03 -10.17
CA GLU A 618 -5.75 25.13 -11.15
C GLU A 618 -6.55 26.34 -10.61
N ASN A 619 -7.43 26.12 -9.65
CA ASN A 619 -8.36 27.15 -9.14
C ASN A 619 -8.03 27.65 -7.74
N ILE A 620 -7.08 27.05 -7.04
CA ILE A 620 -6.57 27.49 -5.72
C ILE A 620 -5.06 27.54 -5.77
N ASP A 621 -4.51 28.75 -5.82
CA ASP A 621 -3.06 28.97 -5.89
C ASP A 621 -2.35 28.36 -4.66
N GLY A 622 -1.35 27.53 -4.91
CA GLY A 622 -0.52 26.92 -3.85
C GLY A 622 -1.21 25.84 -3.04
N LEU A 623 -2.41 25.36 -3.44
CA LEU A 623 -3.08 24.26 -2.76
C LEU A 623 -2.20 23.02 -2.74
N ILE A 624 -2.09 22.41 -1.58
CA ILE A 624 -1.48 21.09 -1.41
C ILE A 624 -2.60 20.07 -1.22
N ILE A 625 -2.45 18.91 -1.86
CA ILE A 625 -3.34 17.79 -1.66
C ILE A 625 -2.62 16.77 -0.79
N ASP A 626 -3.18 16.52 0.41
CA ASP A 626 -2.79 15.41 1.27
C ASP A 626 -3.68 14.21 0.96
N ASN A 627 -3.07 13.17 0.43
CA ASN A 627 -3.75 11.97 -0.03
C ASN A 627 -3.78 10.91 1.05
N CYS A 628 -4.98 10.61 1.53
CA CYS A 628 -5.26 9.50 2.41
C CYS A 628 -6.33 8.58 1.82
N ALA A 629 -6.21 7.30 2.08
CA ALA A 629 -7.24 6.31 1.77
C ALA A 629 -7.14 5.17 2.81
N SER A 630 -7.63 5.39 4.02
CA SER A 630 -7.32 4.57 5.19
C SER A 630 -5.80 4.37 5.31
N GLY A 631 -5.05 5.47 5.38
CA GLY A 631 -3.60 5.49 5.23
C GLY A 631 -3.16 5.51 3.76
N GLY A 632 -2.09 4.80 3.43
CA GLY A 632 -1.41 4.83 2.14
C GLY A 632 -1.99 3.89 1.07
N LYS A 633 -3.33 3.76 0.95
CA LYS A 633 -3.91 2.84 -0.03
C LYS A 633 -4.12 3.44 -1.42
N ARG A 634 -3.67 4.69 -1.64
CA ARG A 634 -3.67 5.42 -2.93
C ARG A 634 -2.32 6.11 -3.18
N LEU A 635 -1.24 5.33 -3.22
CA LEU A 635 0.14 5.81 -3.45
C LEU A 635 0.66 5.37 -4.83
N ASP A 636 -0.21 5.33 -5.83
CA ASP A 636 0.16 5.06 -7.21
C ASP A 636 0.76 6.31 -7.88
N LEU A 637 1.36 6.13 -9.06
CA LEU A 637 2.09 7.19 -9.74
C LEU A 637 1.22 8.39 -10.14
N GLU A 638 -0.05 8.17 -10.52
CA GLU A 638 -0.97 9.28 -10.87
C GLU A 638 -1.33 10.13 -9.65
N MET A 639 -1.54 9.50 -8.49
CA MET A 639 -1.76 10.26 -7.26
C MET A 639 -0.49 10.97 -6.80
N THR A 640 0.68 10.39 -7.02
CA THR A 640 1.97 11.00 -6.68
C THR A 640 2.23 12.28 -7.50
N TYR A 641 1.71 12.39 -8.72
CA TYR A 641 1.75 13.63 -9.51
C TYR A 641 0.92 14.78 -8.91
N ARG A 642 -0.08 14.47 -8.09
CA ARG A 642 -1.09 15.44 -7.63
C ARG A 642 -1.06 15.68 -6.14
N SER A 643 -0.43 14.79 -5.38
CA SER A 643 -0.58 14.76 -3.92
C SER A 643 0.61 14.17 -3.22
N ILE A 644 0.65 14.37 -1.91
CA ILE A 644 1.61 13.76 -1.00
C ILE A 644 0.88 13.12 0.19
N PRO A 645 1.36 12.01 0.74
CA PRO A 645 0.72 11.37 1.89
C PRO A 645 1.29 11.93 3.20
N PHE A 646 0.52 12.72 3.94
CA PHE A 646 0.86 13.12 5.31
C PHE A 646 0.70 11.96 6.29
N TRP A 647 -0.14 10.99 5.93
CA TRP A 647 -0.45 9.82 6.74
C TRP A 647 -0.35 8.53 5.92
N ARG A 648 0.83 7.90 5.97
CA ARG A 648 1.13 6.74 5.10
C ARG A 648 0.50 5.43 5.53
N SER A 649 0.07 5.26 6.80
CA SER A 649 -0.50 4.02 7.29
C SER A 649 -1.36 4.22 8.52
N ASP A 650 -2.57 3.67 8.52
CA ASP A 650 -3.48 3.65 9.67
C ASP A 650 -3.02 2.70 10.80
N TYR A 651 -1.94 1.96 10.62
CA TYR A 651 -1.31 1.24 11.72
C TYR A 651 -0.95 2.18 12.88
N ASN A 652 -0.62 3.41 12.56
CA ASN A 652 -0.23 4.43 13.53
C ASN A 652 -1.43 5.10 14.25
N CYS A 653 -2.68 4.82 13.86
CA CYS A 653 -3.88 5.33 14.54
C CYS A 653 -4.11 4.73 15.93
N ALA A 654 -3.52 3.57 16.22
CA ALA A 654 -3.70 2.85 17.47
C ALA A 654 -2.35 2.59 18.17
N VAL A 655 -2.41 2.43 19.48
CA VAL A 655 -1.23 2.05 20.28
C VAL A 655 -1.00 0.55 20.14
N HIS A 656 0.07 0.16 19.45
CA HIS A 656 0.55 -1.20 19.34
C HIS A 656 1.83 -1.37 20.16
N TYR A 657 2.13 -2.59 20.59
CA TYR A 657 3.34 -2.89 21.36
C TYR A 657 4.63 -2.73 20.54
N ASP A 658 4.55 -2.78 19.21
CA ASP A 658 5.64 -2.66 18.24
C ASP A 658 5.54 -1.41 17.36
N LEU A 659 4.76 -0.42 17.79
CA LEU A 659 4.44 0.78 17.01
C LEU A 659 5.69 1.52 16.50
N PHE A 660 6.72 1.65 17.34
CA PHE A 660 7.92 2.39 16.97
C PHE A 660 8.79 1.61 15.98
N GLU A 661 8.95 0.31 16.20
CA GLU A 661 9.66 -0.58 15.29
C GLU A 661 8.94 -0.70 13.94
N ALA A 662 7.61 -0.74 13.96
CA ALA A 662 6.79 -0.71 12.75
C ALA A 662 6.99 0.61 11.99
N THR A 663 6.91 1.75 12.68
CA THR A 663 7.15 3.08 12.09
C THR A 663 8.53 3.18 11.44
N GLN A 664 9.58 2.70 12.13
CA GLN A 664 10.94 2.63 11.59
C GLN A 664 11.02 1.75 10.33
N SER A 665 10.40 0.58 10.39
CA SER A 665 10.42 -0.39 9.28
C SER A 665 9.59 0.08 8.08
N GLN A 666 8.48 0.78 8.32
CA GLN A 666 7.70 1.43 7.28
C GLN A 666 8.50 2.55 6.61
N SER A 667 9.25 3.38 7.38
CA SER A 667 10.16 4.38 6.82
C SER A 667 11.24 3.74 5.97
N TYR A 668 11.84 2.66 6.45
CA TYR A 668 12.82 1.88 5.70
C TYR A 668 12.26 1.38 4.36
N GLY A 669 11.05 0.83 4.35
CA GLY A 669 10.47 0.20 3.17
C GLY A 669 9.95 1.19 2.12
N ILE A 670 9.22 2.24 2.54
CA ILE A 670 8.66 3.22 1.60
C ILE A 670 9.76 4.07 0.94
N SER A 671 10.87 4.28 1.65
CA SER A 671 12.00 5.08 1.15
C SER A 671 12.70 4.49 -0.07
N PHE A 672 12.48 3.23 -0.43
CA PHE A 672 12.94 2.70 -1.72
C PHE A 672 12.21 3.34 -2.91
N TRP A 673 10.98 3.82 -2.73
CA TRP A 673 10.08 4.24 -3.81
C TRP A 673 9.70 5.70 -3.74
N LEU A 674 9.14 6.14 -2.61
CA LEU A 674 8.59 7.47 -2.44
C LEU A 674 9.48 8.31 -1.51
N PRO A 675 10.11 9.36 -2.04
CA PRO A 675 10.96 10.27 -1.26
C PRO A 675 10.21 10.99 -0.13
N ILE A 676 8.96 11.39 -0.38
CA ILE A 676 8.16 12.18 0.55
C ILE A 676 6.98 11.36 1.06
N SER A 677 6.92 11.14 2.35
CA SER A 677 5.78 10.53 3.05
C SER A 677 5.77 10.96 4.52
N GLY A 678 4.61 10.87 5.15
CA GLY A 678 4.43 11.32 6.54
C GLY A 678 3.93 10.24 7.49
N THR A 679 4.16 10.51 8.77
CA THR A 679 3.63 9.75 9.90
C THR A 679 3.55 10.63 11.14
N ALA A 680 2.90 10.14 12.21
CA ALA A 680 2.89 10.83 13.50
C ALA A 680 4.26 10.79 14.20
N LEU A 681 4.63 11.92 14.78
CA LEU A 681 5.63 11.96 15.84
C LEU A 681 4.98 11.51 17.14
N ASN A 682 5.34 10.35 17.64
CA ASN A 682 4.92 9.95 18.97
C ASN A 682 5.89 10.53 20.01
N MET A 683 5.36 11.32 20.93
CA MET A 683 6.15 12.13 21.85
C MET A 683 6.29 11.54 23.26
N GLN A 684 6.09 10.26 23.45
CA GLN A 684 6.22 9.60 24.76
C GLN A 684 7.68 9.56 25.26
N SER A 685 8.64 9.48 24.33
CA SER A 685 10.06 9.45 24.63
C SER A 685 10.87 10.02 23.46
N GLU A 686 12.16 10.26 23.67
CA GLU A 686 13.08 10.63 22.60
C GLU A 686 13.15 9.52 21.53
N TYR A 687 13.15 8.25 21.94
CA TYR A 687 13.14 7.13 21.04
C TYR A 687 11.90 7.12 20.15
N SER A 688 10.72 7.30 20.73
CA SER A 688 9.46 7.35 20.00
C SER A 688 9.41 8.52 19.03
N ALA A 689 9.82 9.71 19.43
CA ALA A 689 9.86 10.89 18.59
C ALA A 689 10.79 10.70 17.38
N ARG A 690 12.02 10.27 17.63
CA ARG A 690 13.01 10.03 16.56
C ARG A 690 12.63 8.88 15.62
N SER A 691 11.82 7.93 16.09
CA SER A 691 11.29 6.85 15.24
C SER A 691 10.28 7.34 14.19
N GLY A 692 9.61 8.45 14.46
CA GLY A 692 8.64 9.07 13.56
C GLY A 692 9.20 10.17 12.66
N VAL A 693 10.51 10.38 12.64
CA VAL A 693 11.11 11.41 11.76
C VAL A 693 10.97 11.01 10.31
N THR A 694 10.23 11.81 9.54
CA THR A 694 9.92 11.64 8.12
C THR A 694 9.87 13.01 7.44
N PRO A 695 9.90 13.09 6.11
CA PRO A 695 9.79 14.35 5.37
C PRO A 695 8.55 15.17 5.76
N LEU A 696 7.42 14.51 5.96
CA LEU A 696 6.19 15.11 6.45
C LEU A 696 5.92 14.58 7.86
N MET A 697 5.49 15.43 8.78
CA MET A 697 5.28 15.02 10.17
C MET A 697 3.97 15.55 10.71
N LEU A 698 3.19 14.67 11.31
CA LEU A 698 2.05 15.03 12.15
C LEU A 698 2.44 14.98 13.61
N THR A 699 2.16 16.03 14.35
CA THR A 699 2.40 16.08 15.79
C THR A 699 1.11 16.30 16.55
N ASP A 700 1.04 15.75 17.75
CA ASP A 700 -0.05 15.99 18.69
C ASP A 700 0.17 17.35 19.40
N PHE A 701 -0.91 18.09 19.55
CA PHE A 701 -0.94 19.35 20.29
C PHE A 701 -0.43 19.23 21.74
N PHE A 702 -0.62 18.10 22.40
CA PHE A 702 -0.24 17.89 23.80
C PHE A 702 1.24 17.62 24.03
N ALA A 703 2.03 17.54 22.98
CA ALA A 703 3.45 17.27 23.12
C ALA A 703 4.27 18.53 23.43
N ASN A 704 4.70 18.70 24.66
CA ASN A 704 5.71 19.70 25.10
C ASN A 704 7.10 19.38 24.51
N THR A 705 7.29 19.49 23.20
CA THR A 705 8.36 18.76 22.52
C THR A 705 9.12 19.56 21.48
N VAL A 706 9.16 20.86 21.68
CA VAL A 706 9.94 21.82 20.89
C VAL A 706 11.37 21.36 20.55
N PRO A 707 12.14 20.69 21.45
CA PRO A 707 13.49 20.25 21.10
C PRO A 707 13.57 19.26 19.94
N HIS A 708 12.52 18.45 19.73
CA HIS A 708 12.54 17.41 18.70
C HIS A 708 12.13 17.93 17.32
N TYR A 709 11.37 19.03 17.23
CA TYR A 709 11.01 19.64 15.94
C TYR A 709 12.22 20.22 15.22
N ASN A 710 13.08 20.95 15.94
CA ASN A 710 14.29 21.54 15.35
C ASN A 710 15.20 20.48 14.78
N LEU A 711 15.34 19.37 15.51
CA LEU A 711 16.15 18.24 15.10
C LEU A 711 15.65 17.65 13.77
N CYS A 712 14.36 17.61 13.58
CA CYS A 712 13.76 17.01 12.39
C CYS A 712 13.92 17.87 11.13
N LYS A 713 14.03 19.18 11.25
CA LYS A 713 14.17 20.09 10.10
C LYS A 713 15.49 19.87 9.34
N GLU A 714 16.59 19.72 10.06
CA GLU A 714 17.92 19.55 9.45
C GLU A 714 18.05 18.21 8.72
N GLN A 715 17.51 17.13 9.26
CA GLN A 715 17.58 15.80 8.63
C GLN A 715 16.63 15.66 7.44
N ARG A 716 15.51 16.38 7.47
CA ARG A 716 14.48 16.30 6.40
C ARG A 716 15.00 16.79 5.05
N GLU A 717 15.95 17.73 5.04
CA GLU A 717 16.55 18.22 3.79
C GLU A 717 17.18 17.09 2.94
N PHE A 718 17.66 16.03 3.59
CA PHE A 718 18.29 14.90 2.89
C PHE A 718 17.31 13.78 2.53
N MET A 719 16.11 13.72 3.16
CA MET A 719 15.23 12.57 3.03
C MET A 719 14.58 12.45 1.64
N ALA A 720 14.49 13.54 0.89
CA ALA A 720 14.00 13.52 -0.48
C ALA A 720 15.06 13.07 -1.50
N ASP A 721 16.33 13.09 -1.12
CA ASP A 721 17.46 12.77 -1.98
C ASP A 721 17.78 11.27 -2.01
N TYR A 722 19.03 10.87 -2.17
CA TYR A 722 19.41 9.45 -2.25
C TYR A 722 19.19 8.72 -0.94
N TYR A 723 18.67 7.50 -1.02
CA TYR A 723 18.39 6.61 0.10
C TYR A 723 19.27 5.35 0.05
N TYR A 724 19.87 5.00 1.19
CA TYR A 724 20.65 3.79 1.33
C TYR A 724 20.22 3.00 2.57
N PRO A 725 19.70 1.77 2.39
CA PRO A 725 19.49 0.85 3.50
C PRO A 725 20.85 0.37 4.01
N LEU A 726 21.16 0.62 5.26
CA LEU A 726 22.47 0.25 5.85
C LEU A 726 22.42 -1.09 6.60
N ASP A 727 21.22 -1.55 6.91
CA ASP A 727 20.97 -2.83 7.58
C ASP A 727 19.70 -3.48 7.00
N PHE A 728 19.24 -4.58 7.58
CA PHE A 728 18.04 -5.27 7.15
C PHE A 728 16.77 -4.56 7.59
N GLY A 729 15.78 -4.48 6.73
CA GLY A 729 14.43 -4.09 7.10
C GLY A 729 13.75 -5.18 7.94
N SER A 730 13.97 -5.20 9.25
CA SER A 730 13.38 -6.18 10.17
C SER A 730 12.45 -5.48 11.16
N PHE A 731 11.36 -6.16 11.56
CA PHE A 731 10.48 -5.73 12.65
C PHE A 731 10.93 -6.25 14.02
N ASP A 732 11.93 -7.14 14.07
CA ASP A 732 12.33 -7.82 15.28
C ASP A 732 12.97 -6.84 16.26
N LYS A 733 12.47 -6.76 17.49
CA LYS A 733 13.00 -5.91 18.56
C LYS A 733 14.42 -6.24 18.99
N ASN A 734 14.91 -7.45 18.63
CA ASN A 734 16.27 -7.89 18.89
C ASN A 734 17.24 -7.60 17.73
N LYS A 735 16.84 -6.81 16.74
CA LYS A 735 17.67 -6.44 15.58
C LYS A 735 17.87 -4.93 15.54
N MET A 736 19.10 -4.55 15.19
CA MET A 736 19.39 -3.19 14.78
C MET A 736 18.67 -2.87 13.47
N LEU A 737 18.39 -1.60 13.24
CA LEU A 737 18.00 -1.08 11.93
C LEU A 737 18.82 0.19 11.67
N ALA A 738 19.29 0.36 10.44
CA ALA A 738 19.99 1.56 10.04
C ALA A 738 19.64 1.95 8.60
N MET A 739 19.48 3.25 8.38
CA MET A 739 19.21 3.82 7.07
C MET A 739 19.90 5.19 6.93
N GLN A 740 20.24 5.56 5.70
CA GLN A 740 20.95 6.78 5.37
C GLN A 740 20.24 7.53 4.26
N TYR A 741 20.28 8.85 4.35
CA TYR A 741 19.89 9.77 3.29
C TYR A 741 21.06 10.70 2.99
N SER A 742 21.33 10.92 1.71
CA SER A 742 22.50 11.72 1.26
C SER A 742 22.11 12.69 0.16
N ALA A 743 22.63 13.89 0.24
CA ALA A 743 22.52 14.85 -0.85
C ALA A 743 22.97 14.24 -2.19
N TYR A 744 22.36 14.66 -3.31
CA TYR A 744 22.68 14.15 -4.65
C TYR A 744 24.16 14.32 -5.06
N ASP A 745 24.84 15.31 -4.50
CA ASP A 745 26.28 15.52 -4.71
C ASP A 745 27.17 14.64 -3.84
N ALA A 746 26.57 13.86 -2.93
CA ALA A 746 27.24 13.00 -1.98
C ALA A 746 28.18 13.73 -0.99
N LEU A 747 28.05 15.06 -0.85
CA LEU A 747 28.92 15.85 0.03
C LEU A 747 28.43 15.91 1.46
N SER A 748 27.14 15.63 1.69
CA SER A 748 26.53 15.67 3.03
C SER A 748 25.38 14.69 3.14
N GLY A 749 24.94 14.44 4.39
CA GLY A 749 23.79 13.59 4.63
C GLY A 749 23.61 13.23 6.10
N THR A 750 22.63 12.35 6.33
CA THR A 750 22.27 11.87 7.66
C THR A 750 22.08 10.35 7.68
N ALA A 751 22.38 9.72 8.82
CA ALA A 751 22.09 8.32 9.02
C ALA A 751 21.39 8.10 10.36
N PHE A 752 20.30 7.34 10.31
CA PHE A 752 19.53 6.92 11.48
C PHE A 752 19.93 5.50 11.85
N VAL A 753 20.35 5.30 13.11
CA VAL A 753 20.73 4.00 13.68
C VAL A 753 19.82 3.72 14.87
N TYR A 754 18.95 2.71 14.70
CA TYR A 754 17.95 2.35 15.70
C TYR A 754 18.44 1.15 16.52
N LYS A 755 18.82 1.41 17.78
CA LYS A 755 18.97 0.36 18.78
C LYS A 755 17.62 0.07 19.39
N ARG A 756 17.05 -1.07 19.08
CA ARG A 756 15.73 -1.50 19.57
C ARG A 756 15.83 -2.13 20.95
N ALA A 757 14.69 -2.25 21.65
CA ALA A 757 14.64 -2.60 23.07
C ALA A 757 15.35 -3.90 23.45
N ASP A 758 15.28 -4.93 22.63
CA ASP A 758 15.85 -6.27 22.92
C ASP A 758 17.25 -6.49 22.30
N VAL A 759 17.86 -5.45 21.72
CA VAL A 759 19.26 -5.50 21.24
C VAL A 759 20.21 -5.43 22.41
N THR A 760 21.03 -6.45 22.58
CA THR A 760 21.99 -6.60 23.69
C THR A 760 23.41 -6.23 23.32
N ASP A 761 23.67 -5.91 22.04
CA ASP A 761 25.00 -5.52 21.59
C ASP A 761 25.40 -4.17 22.23
N GLU A 762 26.67 -4.08 22.64
CA GLU A 762 27.27 -2.89 23.22
C GLU A 762 27.93 -1.98 22.18
N GLU A 763 28.19 -2.52 20.99
CA GLU A 763 28.77 -1.80 19.86
C GLU A 763 28.04 -2.16 18.56
N TYR A 764 28.03 -1.21 17.63
CA TYR A 764 27.51 -1.41 16.28
C TYR A 764 28.37 -0.67 15.26
N THR A 765 28.79 -1.35 14.21
CA THR A 765 29.55 -0.72 13.12
C THR A 765 28.60 -0.35 11.99
N VAL A 766 28.36 0.94 11.83
CA VAL A 766 27.59 1.48 10.71
C VAL A 766 28.52 1.74 9.53
N LYS A 767 28.16 1.20 8.36
CA LYS A 767 28.86 1.46 7.09
C LYS A 767 28.00 2.42 6.26
N LEU A 768 28.50 3.62 6.04
CA LEU A 768 27.83 4.57 5.16
C LEU A 768 27.96 4.11 3.71
N ASN A 769 27.08 4.62 2.84
CA ASN A 769 27.01 4.23 1.44
C ASN A 769 26.94 5.46 0.52
N GLY A 770 27.13 5.30 -0.79
CA GLY A 770 27.00 6.39 -1.75
C GLY A 770 27.99 7.55 -1.60
N LEU A 771 29.11 7.34 -0.93
CA LEU A 771 30.11 8.38 -0.69
C LEU A 771 31.14 8.46 -1.84
N ILE A 772 31.81 9.59 -1.96
CA ILE A 772 32.99 9.76 -2.83
C ILE A 772 34.18 9.09 -2.12
N PRO A 773 34.77 8.02 -2.65
CA PRO A 773 35.78 7.23 -1.93
C PRO A 773 37.00 8.01 -1.50
N SER A 774 37.44 8.97 -2.32
CA SER A 774 38.62 9.79 -2.08
C SER A 774 38.38 11.02 -1.19
N GLN A 775 37.13 11.39 -0.94
CA GLN A 775 36.74 12.52 -0.13
C GLN A 775 36.85 12.18 1.36
N THR A 776 37.28 13.14 2.18
CA THR A 776 37.25 13.03 3.64
C THR A 776 35.93 13.60 4.15
N TYR A 777 35.27 12.89 5.03
CA TYR A 777 34.04 13.32 5.69
C TYR A 777 34.26 13.48 7.20
N ASN A 778 33.67 14.52 7.76
CA ASN A 778 33.47 14.65 9.19
C ASN A 778 32.13 14.01 9.55
N VAL A 779 32.14 13.04 10.46
CA VAL A 779 30.94 12.36 10.95
C VAL A 779 30.79 12.61 12.42
N TYR A 780 29.61 13.00 12.87
CA TYR A 780 29.30 13.25 14.28
C TYR A 780 27.87 12.84 14.64
N ASP A 781 27.67 12.43 15.88
CA ASP A 781 26.34 12.24 16.47
C ASP A 781 25.78 13.62 16.88
N ILE A 782 24.52 13.88 16.51
CA ILE A 782 23.86 15.16 16.86
C ILE A 782 23.74 15.38 18.37
N ASP A 783 23.76 14.32 19.18
CA ASP A 783 23.75 14.40 20.64
C ASP A 783 25.15 14.71 21.21
N SER A 784 26.22 14.60 20.40
CA SER A 784 27.61 14.84 20.82
C SER A 784 28.40 15.48 19.65
N PRO A 785 27.98 16.67 19.17
CA PRO A 785 28.54 17.27 17.97
C PRO A 785 30.01 17.70 18.09
N GLU A 786 30.53 17.78 19.32
CA GLU A 786 31.95 18.07 19.61
C GLU A 786 32.86 16.84 19.31
N THR A 787 32.29 15.61 19.21
CA THR A 787 33.02 14.40 18.89
C THR A 787 32.94 14.14 17.41
N VAL A 788 33.96 14.59 16.67
CA VAL A 788 33.99 14.48 15.20
C VAL A 788 35.00 13.43 14.78
N TYR A 789 34.52 12.49 13.97
CA TYR A 789 35.33 11.48 13.29
C TYR A 789 35.64 11.94 11.87
N SER A 790 36.92 12.05 11.51
CA SER A 790 37.34 12.43 10.14
C SER A 790 37.89 11.18 9.45
N LEU A 791 37.11 10.64 8.50
CA LEU A 791 37.39 9.41 7.75
C LEU A 791 37.18 9.62 6.26
N SER A 792 37.92 8.88 5.44
CA SER A 792 37.64 8.89 3.98
C SER A 792 36.33 8.17 3.67
N GLY A 793 35.69 8.55 2.56
CA GLY A 793 34.51 7.83 2.07
C GLY A 793 34.75 6.36 1.89
N LYS A 794 35.97 5.98 1.44
CA LYS A 794 36.37 4.59 1.32
C LYS A 794 36.41 3.84 2.66
N GLU A 795 36.95 4.45 3.74
CA GLU A 795 36.93 3.87 5.07
C GLU A 795 35.52 3.74 5.60
N LEU A 796 34.70 4.78 5.45
CA LEU A 796 33.29 4.77 5.91
C LEU A 796 32.45 3.71 5.20
N MET A 797 32.68 3.47 3.90
CA MET A 797 31.94 2.45 3.14
C MET A 797 32.43 1.02 3.43
N ASN A 798 33.75 0.80 3.58
CA ASN A 798 34.30 -0.55 3.70
C ASN A 798 34.46 -1.01 5.14
N GLU A 799 35.02 -0.16 6.00
CA GLU A 799 35.29 -0.46 7.40
C GLU A 799 34.16 0.01 8.32
N GLY A 800 33.61 1.18 8.04
CA GLY A 800 32.53 1.80 8.78
C GLY A 800 33.01 2.59 10.01
N LEU A 801 32.06 3.12 10.76
CA LEU A 801 32.25 3.79 12.04
C LEU A 801 31.65 2.93 13.15
N THR A 802 32.45 2.52 14.12
CA THR A 802 31.97 1.76 15.29
C THR A 802 31.42 2.73 16.34
N LEU A 803 30.16 2.55 16.66
CA LEU A 803 29.42 3.29 17.68
C LEU A 803 29.33 2.47 18.96
N THR A 804 29.57 3.10 20.10
CA THR A 804 29.24 2.52 21.40
C THR A 804 27.75 2.72 21.64
N LEU A 805 27.03 1.63 21.88
CA LEU A 805 25.59 1.66 22.09
C LEU A 805 25.24 1.89 23.57
N PRO A 806 24.34 2.83 23.90
CA PRO A 806 23.90 3.05 25.27
C PRO A 806 23.07 1.84 25.77
N GLU A 807 22.85 1.75 27.06
CA GLU A 807 21.90 0.80 27.65
C GLU A 807 20.47 1.19 27.25
N GLY A 808 19.63 0.20 26.92
CA GLY A 808 18.26 0.40 26.48
C GLY A 808 18.11 0.77 25.00
N GLU A 809 16.89 1.15 24.63
CA GLU A 809 16.55 1.60 23.26
C GLU A 809 17.07 3.02 22.99
N LYS A 810 17.53 3.28 21.78
CA LYS A 810 18.05 4.59 21.36
C LYS A 810 17.94 4.74 19.84
N VAL A 811 17.71 5.95 19.39
CA VAL A 811 17.96 6.37 18.02
C VAL A 811 19.17 7.28 17.98
N ILE A 812 20.25 6.83 17.37
CA ILE A 812 21.44 7.61 17.11
C ILE A 812 21.30 8.24 15.74
N ILE A 813 21.49 9.54 15.63
CA ILE A 813 21.41 10.27 14.37
C ILE A 813 22.79 10.83 14.06
N LEU A 814 23.38 10.32 13.00
CA LEU A 814 24.67 10.77 12.51
C LEU A 814 24.48 11.81 11.41
N MET A 815 25.23 12.89 11.48
CA MET A 815 25.45 13.82 10.37
C MET A 815 26.82 13.59 9.78
N PHE A 816 26.97 13.76 8.49
CA PHE A 816 28.26 13.70 7.80
C PHE A 816 28.36 14.78 6.73
N ASP A 817 29.52 15.43 6.67
CA ASP A 817 29.82 16.52 5.72
C ASP A 817 31.20 16.31 5.14
N ALA A 818 31.35 16.53 3.84
CA ALA A 818 32.65 16.56 3.17
C ALA A 818 33.51 17.72 3.67
N LYS A 819 34.78 17.41 3.93
CA LYS A 819 35.76 18.36 4.49
C LYS A 819 36.40 19.21 3.41
#